data_6780dbc68b88e1a7e58a4d44b5f6adcd
#
_entry.id   6780dbc68b88e1a7e58a4d44b5f6adcd
#
_cell.length_a   1.000
_cell.length_b   1.000
_cell.length_c   1.000
_cell.angle_alpha   90.00
_cell.angle_beta   90.00
_cell.angle_gamma   90.00
#
_symmetry.space_group_name_H-M   'P 1'
#
loop_
_entity.id
_entity.type
_entity.pdbx_description
1 polymer ?
#
loop_
_entity_poly.entity_id
_entity_poly.type
_entity_poly.pdbx_seq_one_letter_code
_entity_poly.pdbx_strand_id
1 'polypeptide(L)'
;MLQENKTENRINPFFAPYNTPHDTVPFDRIRLEDYEEAFMEGIRRDDEATDKIVNDPEEPTFENTLARVDTEKGEHYYDLLSRVSNVFSCMMSAETCDEMEALAQKMSPILTKHANDITLNKKLFERIKFVHDHPNRELNAEEQMLLDTSYDGFVRSGALLDEEGKEKLRQLTEEASMLTLQFSQNLLKENKAFQLHITDKAQLDGLPETAIAAAEQNAKEQEKEGWIFTLDFPVFSPFMTYSTQRELRKQMYMARNTESIHDNDANNLEICKRLINLRRELAQLLGFDTYADYVLKHRMASNIDNVYKLLNDLIDAYKPTAEKEVAEITALAKRLEGDDFVLEPWDISFYSHKLQMEKYNLDAEMLRPYLQLDKVIDGVFGLAGKLYGITFKENKDIPVYHPDVKAYEVYDKDGSYLAVFYADFFPRKGKQGGAWMTEFQGQWIDHKGQNIRPHVSVVMNFTKPTAEKPALLTLGEVETFLHEFGHSLHGMFANTRFESLSGTNVWWDFVELPSQFMENYAVEKDFLRTFAFHYQTGEPLPDDLIERIVKSRNFMAAYGCLRQVSFGLLDMAYYTKKEAFDDDIIPFEKKAWAKAMVTPQLPNTCMTVQFSHIMAGGYAAGYYSYKWAEVLDADAFSVFKKNGIFDQQTAQSFRDNILSKGGTEHPMTLYKRFRGQEPTIDALLERNEIKKNTES
;
A
#
# COMPACT_ATOMS: atom_id res chain seq x y z
N MET A 1 -9.91 29.89 46.47
CA MET A 1 -11.18 29.44 45.90
C MET A 1 -10.85 28.63 44.65
N LEU A 2 -10.76 27.32 44.82
CA LEU A 2 -10.61 26.37 43.72
C LEU A 2 -11.98 26.26 43.08
N GLN A 3 -12.12 26.69 41.84
CA GLN A 3 -13.31 26.37 41.04
C GLN A 3 -13.26 24.87 40.73
N GLU A 4 -14.16 24.12 41.35
CA GLU A 4 -14.54 22.79 40.90
C GLU A 4 -15.13 22.91 39.48
N ASN A 5 -14.36 22.51 38.50
CA ASN A 5 -14.89 22.26 37.16
C ASN A 5 -15.87 21.11 37.26
N LYS A 6 -17.15 21.42 37.22
CA LYS A 6 -18.20 20.45 36.91
C LYS A 6 -17.85 19.82 35.57
N THR A 7 -17.42 18.56 35.58
CA THR A 7 -17.43 17.70 34.40
C THR A 7 -18.87 17.66 33.91
N GLU A 8 -19.18 18.41 32.86
CA GLU A 8 -20.39 18.18 32.06
C GLU A 8 -20.40 16.69 31.70
N ASN A 9 -21.60 16.07 31.80
CA ASN A 9 -21.85 14.69 31.35
C ASN A 9 -21.69 14.65 29.82
N ARG A 10 -20.43 14.68 29.33
CA ARG A 10 -20.12 14.56 27.90
C ARG A 10 -20.31 13.11 27.50
N ILE A 11 -21.12 12.87 26.48
CA ILE A 11 -21.28 11.56 25.87
C ILE A 11 -20.12 11.33 24.93
N ASN A 12 -19.44 10.17 25.02
CA ASN A 12 -18.43 9.74 24.09
C ASN A 12 -19.01 9.72 22.67
N PRO A 13 -18.41 10.40 21.68
CA PRO A 13 -18.94 10.49 20.33
C PRO A 13 -19.13 9.13 19.64
N PHE A 14 -18.34 8.11 20.00
CA PHE A 14 -18.48 6.76 19.43
C PHE A 14 -19.77 6.05 19.85
N PHE A 15 -20.43 6.47 20.93
CA PHE A 15 -21.61 5.78 21.46
C PHE A 15 -22.94 6.25 20.86
N ALA A 16 -22.91 7.19 19.95
CA ALA A 16 -24.09 7.75 19.33
C ALA A 16 -23.87 8.02 17.83
N PRO A 17 -24.94 8.24 17.04
CA PRO A 17 -24.80 8.78 15.67
C PRO A 17 -23.97 10.07 15.71
N TYR A 18 -23.11 10.25 14.73
CA TYR A 18 -22.20 11.40 14.71
C TYR A 18 -22.92 12.73 14.45
N ASN A 19 -24.09 12.68 13.78
CA ASN A 19 -24.88 13.86 13.40
C ASN A 19 -24.05 14.91 12.63
N THR A 20 -23.17 14.44 11.79
CA THR A 20 -22.39 15.20 10.81
C THR A 20 -22.97 14.96 9.40
N PRO A 21 -22.59 15.73 8.38
CA PRO A 21 -22.96 15.39 7.02
C PRO A 21 -22.57 13.95 6.68
N HIS A 22 -23.49 13.15 6.17
CA HIS A 22 -23.32 11.71 5.87
C HIS A 22 -22.87 10.84 7.05
N ASP A 23 -23.06 11.30 8.28
CA ASP A 23 -22.61 10.63 9.52
C ASP A 23 -21.09 10.38 9.55
N THR A 24 -20.32 11.31 8.98
CA THR A 24 -18.85 11.26 8.96
C THR A 24 -18.24 11.46 10.35
N VAL A 25 -17.03 10.96 10.53
CA VAL A 25 -16.31 11.01 11.81
C VAL A 25 -16.20 12.45 12.34
N PRO A 26 -16.63 12.71 13.57
CA PRO A 26 -16.60 14.05 14.17
C PRO A 26 -15.23 14.34 14.81
N PHE A 27 -14.18 14.46 14.02
CA PHE A 27 -12.80 14.63 14.46
C PHE A 27 -12.62 15.79 15.46
N ASP A 28 -13.42 16.83 15.32
CA ASP A 28 -13.44 18.01 16.20
C ASP A 28 -13.97 17.74 17.62
N ARG A 29 -14.68 16.62 17.81
CA ARG A 29 -15.31 16.22 19.08
C ARG A 29 -14.68 15.02 19.75
N ILE A 30 -13.91 14.19 19.01
CA ILE A 30 -13.22 13.03 19.56
C ILE A 30 -11.98 13.45 20.35
N ARG A 31 -11.81 12.87 21.54
CA ARG A 31 -10.66 13.05 22.41
C ARG A 31 -9.93 11.71 22.60
N LEU A 32 -8.70 11.78 23.06
CA LEU A 32 -7.89 10.58 23.29
C LEU A 32 -8.55 9.58 24.26
N GLU A 33 -9.15 10.10 25.35
CA GLU A 33 -9.86 9.26 26.34
C GLU A 33 -11.06 8.51 25.76
N ASP A 34 -11.68 9.01 24.68
CA ASP A 34 -12.85 8.38 24.06
C ASP A 34 -12.50 7.04 23.41
N TYR A 35 -11.27 6.90 22.90
CA TYR A 35 -10.86 5.67 22.23
C TYR A 35 -10.82 4.46 23.17
N GLU A 36 -10.18 4.57 24.33
CA GLU A 36 -10.05 3.45 25.27
C GLU A 36 -11.43 2.97 25.75
N GLU A 37 -12.29 3.92 26.15
CA GLU A 37 -13.66 3.62 26.58
C GLU A 37 -14.45 2.92 25.46
N ALA A 38 -14.34 3.42 24.23
CA ALA A 38 -15.03 2.85 23.08
C ALA A 38 -14.50 1.47 22.69
N PHE A 39 -13.19 1.22 22.79
CA PHE A 39 -12.61 -0.09 22.58
C PHE A 39 -13.15 -1.11 23.59
N MET A 40 -13.12 -0.78 24.87
CA MET A 40 -13.57 -1.70 25.92
C MET A 40 -15.07 -2.01 25.82
N GLU A 41 -15.89 -1.01 25.54
CA GLU A 41 -17.32 -1.20 25.31
C GLU A 41 -17.58 -1.94 23.99
N GLY A 42 -16.80 -1.69 22.96
CA GLY A 42 -16.87 -2.41 21.67
C GLY A 42 -16.59 -3.91 21.83
N ILE A 43 -15.53 -4.27 22.56
CA ILE A 43 -15.20 -5.66 22.91
C ILE A 43 -16.37 -6.31 23.65
N ARG A 44 -16.92 -5.65 24.68
CA ARG A 44 -18.03 -6.16 25.47
C ARG A 44 -19.28 -6.45 24.59
N ARG A 45 -19.60 -5.54 23.66
CA ARG A 45 -20.74 -5.73 22.73
C ARG A 45 -20.50 -6.86 21.73
N ASP A 46 -19.29 -6.99 21.24
CA ASP A 46 -18.90 -8.05 20.31
C ASP A 46 -18.94 -9.43 20.98
N ASP A 47 -18.49 -9.52 22.24
CA ASP A 47 -18.65 -10.72 23.07
C ASP A 47 -20.12 -11.08 23.26
N GLU A 48 -21.00 -10.12 23.60
CA GLU A 48 -22.44 -10.35 23.75
C GLU A 48 -23.11 -10.79 22.43
N ALA A 49 -22.71 -10.22 21.30
CA ALA A 49 -23.21 -10.62 19.98
C ALA A 49 -22.77 -12.05 19.64
N THR A 50 -21.52 -12.39 19.90
CA THR A 50 -21.00 -13.75 19.74
C THR A 50 -21.75 -14.74 20.63
N ASP A 51 -21.98 -14.40 21.91
CA ASP A 51 -22.72 -15.25 22.85
C ASP A 51 -24.16 -15.51 22.38
N LYS A 52 -24.84 -14.54 21.79
CA LYS A 52 -26.17 -14.72 21.20
C LYS A 52 -26.17 -15.71 20.05
N ILE A 53 -25.12 -15.67 19.19
CA ILE A 53 -24.99 -16.60 18.07
C ILE A 53 -24.72 -18.03 18.58
N VAL A 54 -23.74 -18.20 19.45
CA VAL A 54 -23.31 -19.53 19.90
C VAL A 54 -24.31 -20.23 20.81
N ASN A 55 -25.21 -19.47 21.45
CA ASN A 55 -26.26 -20.00 22.32
C ASN A 55 -27.65 -19.98 21.65
N ASP A 56 -27.75 -19.64 20.37
CA ASP A 56 -29.01 -19.74 19.62
C ASP A 56 -29.48 -21.19 19.59
N PRO A 57 -30.70 -21.53 20.12
CA PRO A 57 -31.19 -22.88 20.13
C PRO A 57 -31.65 -23.43 18.78
N GLU A 58 -31.79 -22.56 17.78
CA GLU A 58 -32.15 -22.95 16.42
C GLU A 58 -30.99 -23.63 15.68
N GLU A 59 -31.32 -24.55 14.80
CA GLU A 59 -30.33 -25.18 13.91
C GLU A 59 -29.55 -24.11 13.14
N PRO A 60 -28.20 -24.22 13.00
CA PRO A 60 -27.41 -23.24 12.29
C PRO A 60 -27.83 -23.10 10.84
N THR A 61 -28.08 -21.87 10.41
CA THR A 61 -28.37 -21.50 9.03
C THR A 61 -27.41 -20.38 8.61
N PHE A 62 -27.35 -20.11 7.30
CA PHE A 62 -26.60 -18.97 6.81
C PHE A 62 -27.05 -17.66 7.49
N GLU A 63 -28.36 -17.48 7.65
CA GLU A 63 -28.96 -16.26 8.19
C GLU A 63 -28.69 -16.07 9.69
N ASN A 64 -28.85 -17.12 10.50
CA ASN A 64 -28.67 -16.99 11.96
C ASN A 64 -27.23 -17.18 12.42
N THR A 65 -26.29 -17.46 11.49
CA THR A 65 -24.88 -17.68 11.82
C THR A 65 -24.00 -16.69 11.04
N LEU A 66 -23.87 -16.84 9.70
CA LEU A 66 -22.96 -16.04 8.89
C LEU A 66 -23.46 -14.61 8.64
N ALA A 67 -24.69 -14.48 8.15
CA ALA A 67 -25.30 -13.18 7.86
C ALA A 67 -25.47 -12.35 9.13
N ARG A 68 -25.66 -12.99 10.28
CA ARG A 68 -25.80 -12.32 11.57
C ARG A 68 -24.46 -11.79 12.08
N VAL A 69 -23.35 -12.53 11.90
CA VAL A 69 -22.00 -12.05 12.25
C VAL A 69 -21.63 -10.81 11.44
N ASP A 70 -21.98 -10.79 10.14
CA ASP A 70 -21.65 -9.68 9.25
C ASP A 70 -22.69 -8.54 9.25
N THR A 71 -23.96 -8.80 9.50
CA THR A 71 -25.08 -7.85 9.41
C THR A 71 -25.69 -7.39 10.73
N GLU A 72 -25.53 -8.09 11.84
CA GLU A 72 -25.81 -7.50 13.17
C GLU A 72 -24.84 -6.36 13.48
N LYS A 73 -23.70 -6.33 12.80
CA LYS A 73 -22.87 -5.14 12.66
C LYS A 73 -23.60 -3.97 11.99
N GLY A 74 -24.68 -4.21 11.25
CA GLY A 74 -25.41 -3.22 10.48
C GLY A 74 -26.40 -2.36 11.25
N GLU A 75 -26.68 -2.60 12.51
CA GLU A 75 -27.23 -1.52 13.35
C GLU A 75 -26.05 -0.68 13.83
N HIS A 76 -26.00 0.56 13.45
CA HIS A 76 -24.99 1.59 13.72
C HIS A 76 -24.39 1.58 15.16
N TYR A 77 -24.95 0.80 16.05
CA TYR A 77 -24.55 0.63 17.45
C TYR A 77 -23.83 -0.67 17.76
N TYR A 78 -23.90 -1.67 16.89
CA TYR A 78 -23.36 -3.01 17.20
C TYR A 78 -21.93 -3.18 16.73
N ASP A 79 -21.49 -2.42 15.75
CA ASP A 79 -20.11 -2.45 15.28
C ASP A 79 -19.25 -1.32 15.87
N LEU A 80 -19.44 -1.08 17.15
CA LEU A 80 -18.63 -0.08 17.88
C LEU A 80 -17.14 -0.39 17.80
N LEU A 81 -16.76 -1.69 17.89
CA LEU A 81 -15.37 -2.09 17.85
C LEU A 81 -14.72 -1.81 16.49
N SER A 82 -15.36 -2.18 15.39
CA SER A 82 -14.87 -1.85 14.04
C SER A 82 -14.82 -0.35 13.82
N ARG A 83 -15.84 0.37 14.23
CA ARG A 83 -15.97 1.81 14.09
C ARG A 83 -14.83 2.56 14.80
N VAL A 84 -14.54 2.24 16.07
CA VAL A 84 -13.43 2.85 16.80
C VAL A 84 -12.08 2.39 16.26
N SER A 85 -11.95 1.11 15.90
CA SER A 85 -10.70 0.54 15.36
C SER A 85 -10.32 1.19 14.03
N ASN A 86 -11.26 1.37 13.11
CA ASN A 86 -11.01 2.03 11.83
C ASN A 86 -10.52 3.47 12.02
N VAL A 87 -11.23 4.26 12.84
CA VAL A 87 -10.81 5.65 13.10
C VAL A 87 -9.45 5.69 13.78
N PHE A 88 -9.24 4.89 14.83
CA PHE A 88 -7.97 4.87 15.56
C PHE A 88 -6.80 4.45 14.68
N SER A 89 -6.95 3.38 13.90
CA SER A 89 -5.91 2.89 12.98
C SER A 89 -5.55 3.92 11.91
N CYS A 90 -6.56 4.57 11.31
CA CYS A 90 -6.32 5.65 10.35
C CYS A 90 -5.56 6.81 10.99
N MET A 91 -5.93 7.21 12.21
CA MET A 91 -5.27 8.31 12.92
C MET A 91 -3.86 7.94 13.38
N MET A 92 -3.61 6.70 13.77
CA MET A 92 -2.27 6.22 14.12
C MET A 92 -1.28 6.38 12.96
N SER A 93 -1.73 6.27 11.72
CA SER A 93 -0.89 6.44 10.53
C SER A 93 -0.83 7.89 10.02
N ALA A 94 -1.94 8.62 10.12
CA ALA A 94 -2.08 9.95 9.49
C ALA A 94 -1.85 11.13 10.45
N GLU A 95 -2.12 10.97 11.74
CA GLU A 95 -2.06 12.08 12.73
C GLU A 95 -1.77 11.53 14.13
N THR A 96 -0.66 10.80 14.30
CA THR A 96 -0.29 10.21 15.59
C THR A 96 0.42 11.19 16.52
N CYS A 97 0.42 10.86 17.81
CA CYS A 97 1.19 11.52 18.86
C CYS A 97 1.65 10.50 19.90
N ASP A 98 2.57 10.90 20.78
CA ASP A 98 3.15 10.02 21.80
C ASP A 98 2.07 9.34 22.68
N GLU A 99 1.00 10.07 23.00
CA GLU A 99 -0.11 9.57 23.81
C GLU A 99 -0.96 8.53 23.04
N MET A 100 -1.16 8.72 21.74
CA MET A 100 -1.84 7.72 20.88
C MET A 100 -0.99 6.47 20.72
N GLU A 101 0.32 6.61 20.57
CA GLU A 101 1.24 5.47 20.49
C GLU A 101 1.24 4.68 21.81
N ALA A 102 1.23 5.34 22.95
CA ALA A 102 1.12 4.70 24.25
C ALA A 102 -0.22 3.95 24.42
N LEU A 103 -1.31 4.54 23.93
CA LEU A 103 -2.62 3.90 23.94
C LEU A 103 -2.64 2.68 23.00
N ALA A 104 -2.04 2.77 21.82
CA ALA A 104 -1.91 1.65 20.88
C ALA A 104 -1.15 0.47 21.52
N GLN A 105 -0.03 0.74 22.20
CA GLN A 105 0.72 -0.29 22.94
C GLN A 105 -0.09 -0.94 24.04
N LYS A 106 -0.92 -0.17 24.76
CA LYS A 106 -1.83 -0.69 25.80
C LYS A 106 -2.94 -1.55 25.22
N MET A 107 -3.56 -1.10 24.12
CA MET A 107 -4.74 -1.77 23.55
C MET A 107 -4.39 -2.98 22.68
N SER A 108 -3.23 -2.99 22.05
CA SER A 108 -2.81 -4.06 21.12
C SER A 108 -2.94 -5.47 21.73
N PRO A 109 -2.40 -5.79 22.92
CA PRO A 109 -2.56 -7.13 23.49
C PRO A 109 -4.02 -7.45 23.85
N ILE A 110 -4.81 -6.48 24.26
CA ILE A 110 -6.23 -6.66 24.59
C ILE A 110 -7.03 -7.01 23.33
N LEU A 111 -6.84 -6.26 22.26
CA LEU A 111 -7.51 -6.49 20.97
C LEU A 111 -7.06 -7.81 20.32
N THR A 112 -5.78 -8.14 20.40
CA THR A 112 -5.26 -9.43 19.90
C THR A 112 -5.86 -10.60 20.67
N LYS A 113 -5.94 -10.50 21.99
CA LYS A 113 -6.59 -11.52 22.82
C LYS A 113 -8.06 -11.71 22.43
N HIS A 114 -8.80 -10.60 22.30
CA HIS A 114 -10.20 -10.64 21.91
C HIS A 114 -10.39 -11.30 20.52
N ALA A 115 -9.60 -10.91 19.53
CA ALA A 115 -9.65 -11.52 18.20
C ALA A 115 -9.37 -13.04 18.25
N ASN A 116 -8.38 -13.46 19.04
CA ASN A 116 -8.09 -14.88 19.27
C ASN A 116 -9.25 -15.60 19.98
N ASP A 117 -9.88 -14.97 20.95
CA ASP A 117 -11.03 -15.56 21.69
C ASP A 117 -12.22 -15.81 20.75
N ILE A 118 -12.46 -14.93 19.77
CA ILE A 118 -13.48 -15.14 18.73
C ILE A 118 -13.08 -16.24 17.74
N THR A 119 -11.89 -16.13 17.14
CA THR A 119 -11.45 -17.07 16.08
C THR A 119 -11.18 -18.48 16.58
N LEU A 120 -10.89 -18.66 17.86
CA LEU A 120 -10.71 -19.96 18.53
C LEU A 120 -11.96 -20.41 19.29
N ASN A 121 -13.08 -19.70 19.16
CA ASN A 121 -14.34 -20.11 19.79
C ASN A 121 -14.89 -21.36 19.12
N LYS A 122 -14.81 -22.48 19.84
CA LYS A 122 -15.22 -23.79 19.32
C LYS A 122 -16.70 -23.84 18.92
N LYS A 123 -17.60 -23.27 19.74
CA LYS A 123 -19.05 -23.30 19.45
C LYS A 123 -19.38 -22.46 18.20
N LEU A 124 -18.73 -21.30 18.04
CA LEU A 124 -18.93 -20.47 16.86
C LEU A 124 -18.43 -21.21 15.60
N PHE A 125 -17.25 -21.81 15.68
CA PHE A 125 -16.72 -22.60 14.57
C PHE A 125 -17.60 -23.79 14.22
N GLU A 126 -18.12 -24.52 15.22
CA GLU A 126 -19.04 -25.65 14.97
C GLU A 126 -20.31 -25.23 14.24
N ARG A 127 -20.87 -24.03 14.53
CA ARG A 127 -22.02 -23.48 13.82
C ARG A 127 -21.66 -23.12 12.38
N ILE A 128 -20.53 -22.42 12.17
CA ILE A 128 -20.04 -22.07 10.82
C ILE A 128 -19.77 -23.33 9.99
N LYS A 129 -19.09 -24.30 10.59
CA LYS A 129 -18.81 -25.60 9.96
C LYS A 129 -20.10 -26.36 9.59
N PHE A 130 -21.11 -26.33 10.47
CA PHE A 130 -22.39 -26.97 10.17
C PHE A 130 -23.05 -26.33 8.94
N VAL A 131 -23.09 -25.00 8.84
CA VAL A 131 -23.63 -24.29 7.66
C VAL A 131 -22.82 -24.59 6.41
N HIS A 132 -21.49 -24.66 6.53
CA HIS A 132 -20.60 -25.00 5.42
C HIS A 132 -20.86 -26.41 4.87
N ASP A 133 -21.01 -27.40 5.76
CA ASP A 133 -21.23 -28.79 5.37
C ASP A 133 -22.70 -29.09 4.98
N HIS A 134 -23.65 -28.29 5.48
CA HIS A 134 -25.10 -28.51 5.33
C HIS A 134 -25.83 -27.18 5.07
N PRO A 135 -25.62 -26.54 3.91
CA PRO A 135 -26.31 -25.27 3.61
C PRO A 135 -27.84 -25.52 3.57
N ASN A 136 -28.59 -24.67 4.29
CA ASN A 136 -30.04 -24.79 4.41
C ASN A 136 -30.81 -24.45 3.11
N ARG A 137 -30.15 -23.82 2.15
CA ARG A 137 -30.65 -23.46 0.82
C ARG A 137 -29.50 -23.27 -0.16
N GLU A 138 -29.83 -23.10 -1.42
CA GLU A 138 -28.86 -22.63 -2.42
C GLU A 138 -28.43 -21.19 -2.09
N LEU A 139 -27.12 -20.96 -2.01
CA LEU A 139 -26.51 -19.67 -1.78
C LEU A 139 -26.15 -19.01 -3.12
N ASN A 140 -26.26 -17.70 -3.21
CA ASN A 140 -25.71 -16.97 -4.35
C ASN A 140 -24.16 -16.87 -4.24
N ALA A 141 -23.49 -16.36 -5.28
CA ALA A 141 -22.02 -16.33 -5.33
C ALA A 141 -21.41 -15.53 -4.17
N GLU A 142 -22.01 -14.40 -3.78
CA GLU A 142 -21.52 -13.56 -2.68
C GLU A 142 -21.71 -14.25 -1.32
N GLU A 143 -22.87 -14.88 -1.09
CA GLU A 143 -23.15 -15.63 0.12
C GLU A 143 -22.23 -16.85 0.25
N GLN A 144 -21.98 -17.55 -0.86
CA GLN A 144 -21.02 -18.67 -0.88
C GLN A 144 -19.62 -18.19 -0.58
N MET A 145 -19.19 -17.07 -1.15
CA MET A 145 -17.87 -16.49 -0.88
C MET A 145 -17.72 -16.09 0.59
N LEU A 146 -18.75 -15.49 1.20
CA LEU A 146 -18.74 -15.16 2.62
C LEU A 146 -18.60 -16.43 3.48
N LEU A 147 -19.35 -17.49 3.17
CA LEU A 147 -19.29 -18.75 3.88
C LEU A 147 -17.90 -19.39 3.77
N ASP A 148 -17.35 -19.48 2.56
CA ASP A 148 -16.06 -20.11 2.30
C ASP A 148 -14.92 -19.33 2.96
N THR A 149 -14.92 -17.99 2.83
CA THR A 149 -13.90 -17.14 3.45
C THR A 149 -13.98 -17.13 4.97
N SER A 150 -15.19 -17.16 5.54
CA SER A 150 -15.38 -17.26 6.99
C SER A 150 -14.90 -18.61 7.52
N TYR A 151 -15.33 -19.72 6.91
CA TYR A 151 -14.88 -21.06 7.29
C TYR A 151 -13.36 -21.20 7.21
N ASP A 152 -12.77 -20.82 6.07
CA ASP A 152 -11.33 -20.87 5.87
C ASP A 152 -10.58 -19.93 6.83
N GLY A 153 -11.14 -18.76 7.14
CA GLY A 153 -10.58 -17.83 8.13
C GLY A 153 -10.42 -18.48 9.50
N PHE A 154 -11.45 -19.19 10.00
CA PHE A 154 -11.39 -19.93 11.25
C PHE A 154 -10.40 -21.10 11.19
N VAL A 155 -10.39 -21.87 10.11
CA VAL A 155 -9.45 -23.00 9.93
C VAL A 155 -8.00 -22.49 9.94
N ARG A 156 -7.72 -21.41 9.22
CA ARG A 156 -6.40 -20.78 9.14
C ARG A 156 -5.97 -20.11 10.45
N SER A 157 -6.92 -19.77 11.29
CA SER A 157 -6.69 -19.27 12.66
C SER A 157 -6.59 -20.40 13.70
N GLY A 158 -6.56 -21.66 13.27
CA GLY A 158 -6.31 -22.81 14.15
C GLY A 158 -7.55 -23.47 14.74
N ALA A 159 -8.76 -23.21 14.23
CA ALA A 159 -10.00 -23.76 14.77
C ALA A 159 -10.06 -25.31 14.78
N LEU A 160 -9.33 -25.96 13.87
CA LEU A 160 -9.22 -27.43 13.81
C LEU A 160 -8.12 -28.02 14.71
N LEU A 161 -7.30 -27.19 15.34
CA LEU A 161 -6.26 -27.65 16.23
C LEU A 161 -6.85 -28.13 17.57
N ASP A 162 -6.15 -29.08 18.22
CA ASP A 162 -6.39 -29.41 19.62
C ASP A 162 -5.92 -28.27 20.55
N GLU A 163 -6.18 -28.40 21.84
CA GLU A 163 -5.86 -27.32 22.79
C GLU A 163 -4.35 -27.06 22.92
N GLU A 164 -3.49 -28.08 22.75
CA GLU A 164 -2.04 -27.92 22.71
C GLU A 164 -1.60 -27.14 21.45
N GLY A 165 -2.16 -27.46 20.29
CA GLY A 165 -1.93 -26.76 19.04
C GLY A 165 -2.39 -25.31 19.07
N LYS A 166 -3.56 -25.03 19.66
CA LYS A 166 -4.06 -23.66 19.85
C LYS A 166 -3.16 -22.82 20.74
N GLU A 167 -2.69 -23.41 21.86
CA GLU A 167 -1.76 -22.71 22.75
C GLU A 167 -0.42 -22.42 22.04
N LYS A 168 0.09 -23.38 21.28
CA LYS A 168 1.30 -23.18 20.47
C LYS A 168 1.10 -22.08 19.42
N LEU A 169 -0.06 -22.04 18.77
CA LEU A 169 -0.40 -20.99 17.80
C LEU A 169 -0.42 -19.60 18.46
N ARG A 170 -1.02 -19.48 19.66
CA ARG A 170 -1.02 -18.22 20.43
C ARG A 170 0.41 -17.74 20.70
N GLN A 171 1.28 -18.62 21.18
CA GLN A 171 2.68 -18.29 21.46
C GLN A 171 3.43 -17.83 20.21
N LEU A 172 3.26 -18.52 19.06
CA LEU A 172 3.91 -18.15 17.80
C LEU A 172 3.43 -16.79 17.29
N THR A 173 2.13 -16.52 17.35
CA THR A 173 1.55 -15.26 16.88
C THR A 173 1.92 -14.08 17.78
N GLU A 174 1.95 -14.27 19.10
CA GLU A 174 2.39 -13.25 20.05
C GLU A 174 3.87 -12.90 19.86
N GLU A 175 4.74 -13.91 19.74
CA GLU A 175 6.17 -13.70 19.47
C GLU A 175 6.38 -12.98 18.14
N ALA A 176 5.69 -13.38 17.07
CA ALA A 176 5.76 -12.75 15.77
C ALA A 176 5.33 -11.27 15.82
N SER A 177 4.26 -10.95 16.54
CA SER A 177 3.78 -9.56 16.70
C SER A 177 4.80 -8.68 17.41
N MET A 178 5.41 -9.17 18.49
CA MET A 178 6.46 -8.43 19.21
C MET A 178 7.69 -8.20 18.34
N LEU A 179 8.16 -9.23 17.63
CA LEU A 179 9.34 -9.12 16.76
C LEU A 179 9.08 -8.21 15.55
N THR A 180 7.89 -8.22 15.01
CA THR A 180 7.48 -7.32 13.92
C THR A 180 7.53 -5.86 14.37
N LEU A 181 7.01 -5.57 15.55
CA LEU A 181 7.10 -4.22 16.15
C LEU A 181 8.55 -3.82 16.39
N GLN A 182 9.35 -4.70 16.99
CA GLN A 182 10.77 -4.43 17.26
C GLN A 182 11.57 -4.21 15.97
N PHE A 183 11.30 -5.00 14.91
CA PHE A 183 11.89 -4.81 13.60
C PHE A 183 11.68 -3.38 13.09
N SER A 184 10.44 -2.90 13.14
CA SER A 184 10.07 -1.57 12.66
C SER A 184 10.69 -0.45 13.49
N GLN A 185 10.70 -0.61 14.81
CA GLN A 185 11.32 0.37 15.74
C GLN A 185 12.84 0.44 15.54
N ASN A 186 13.51 -0.70 15.35
CA ASN A 186 14.95 -0.76 15.09
C ASN A 186 15.30 -0.05 13.78
N LEU A 187 14.56 -0.33 12.73
CA LEU A 187 14.76 0.32 11.42
C LEU A 187 14.59 1.83 11.52
N LEU A 188 13.54 2.29 12.19
CA LEU A 188 13.30 3.72 12.40
C LEU A 188 14.43 4.37 13.21
N LYS A 189 14.93 3.70 14.25
CA LYS A 189 16.04 4.17 15.10
C LYS A 189 17.32 4.34 14.27
N GLU A 190 17.68 3.34 13.45
CA GLU A 190 18.86 3.37 12.58
C GLU A 190 18.74 4.47 11.50
N ASN A 191 17.57 4.57 10.87
CA ASN A 191 17.30 5.58 9.85
C ASN A 191 17.48 7.01 10.40
N LYS A 192 16.95 7.29 11.59
CA LYS A 192 17.07 8.60 12.24
C LYS A 192 18.44 8.88 12.84
N ALA A 193 19.24 7.87 13.11
CA ALA A 193 20.59 8.04 13.68
C ALA A 193 21.59 8.59 12.66
N PHE A 194 21.39 8.33 11.37
CA PHE A 194 22.31 8.81 10.34
C PHE A 194 22.01 10.23 9.92
N GLN A 195 23.08 11.04 9.86
CA GLN A 195 23.05 12.42 9.35
C GLN A 195 24.34 12.71 8.60
N LEU A 196 24.23 13.12 7.35
CA LEU A 196 25.33 13.69 6.60
C LEU A 196 25.30 15.21 6.79
N HIS A 197 26.19 15.72 7.65
CA HIS A 197 26.30 17.16 7.94
C HIS A 197 27.36 17.79 7.04
N ILE A 198 26.93 18.69 6.16
CA ILE A 198 27.77 19.45 5.24
C ILE A 198 27.85 20.91 5.68
N THR A 199 29.05 21.46 5.75
CA THR A 199 29.30 22.88 6.07
C THR A 199 30.00 23.63 4.94
N ASP A 200 30.60 22.90 4.01
CA ASP A 200 31.22 23.48 2.80
C ASP A 200 30.21 23.52 1.66
N LYS A 201 29.86 24.72 1.22
CA LYS A 201 28.92 24.95 0.12
C LYS A 201 29.35 24.28 -1.19
N ALA A 202 30.65 24.09 -1.43
CA ALA A 202 31.15 23.43 -2.63
C ALA A 202 30.71 21.96 -2.70
N GLN A 203 30.43 21.32 -1.57
CA GLN A 203 29.95 19.93 -1.51
C GLN A 203 28.47 19.76 -1.89
N LEU A 204 27.75 20.87 -2.07
CA LEU A 204 26.35 20.86 -2.53
C LEU A 204 26.21 20.87 -4.07
N ASP A 205 27.33 20.86 -4.77
CA ASP A 205 27.34 20.96 -6.23
C ASP A 205 26.46 19.87 -6.87
N GLY A 206 25.64 20.30 -7.83
CA GLY A 206 24.67 19.46 -8.56
C GLY A 206 23.30 19.33 -7.88
N LEU A 207 23.19 19.57 -6.57
CA LEU A 207 21.93 19.40 -5.85
C LEU A 207 20.88 20.47 -6.24
N PRO A 208 19.60 20.09 -6.38
CA PRO A 208 18.50 21.05 -6.60
C PRO A 208 18.34 22.01 -5.40
N GLU A 209 17.90 23.23 -5.69
CA GLU A 209 17.63 24.25 -4.64
C GLU A 209 16.64 23.75 -3.60
N THR A 210 15.65 22.96 -3.99
CA THR A 210 14.65 22.35 -3.09
C THR A 210 15.29 21.39 -2.09
N ALA A 211 16.23 20.56 -2.53
CA ALA A 211 16.97 19.65 -1.66
C ALA A 211 17.91 20.38 -0.71
N ILE A 212 18.59 21.44 -1.20
CA ILE A 212 19.46 22.29 -0.38
C ILE A 212 18.65 23.01 0.70
N ALA A 213 17.50 23.60 0.34
CA ALA A 213 16.64 24.30 1.29
C ALA A 213 16.10 23.37 2.38
N ALA A 214 15.70 22.14 2.02
CA ALA A 214 15.25 21.14 2.98
C ALA A 214 16.38 20.74 3.95
N ALA A 215 17.60 20.54 3.44
CA ALA A 215 18.76 20.18 4.28
C ALA A 215 19.19 21.36 5.19
N GLU A 216 19.07 22.59 4.73
CA GLU A 216 19.29 23.78 5.55
C GLU A 216 18.27 23.87 6.69
N GLN A 217 17.01 23.61 6.39
CA GLN A 217 15.96 23.58 7.40
C GLN A 217 16.22 22.52 8.47
N ASN A 218 16.62 21.30 8.06
CA ASN A 218 17.01 20.24 8.99
C ASN A 218 18.17 20.65 9.92
N ALA A 219 19.14 21.39 9.40
CA ALA A 219 20.25 21.89 10.20
C ALA A 219 19.78 22.97 11.20
N LYS A 220 18.93 23.91 10.75
CA LYS A 220 18.36 24.98 11.61
C LYS A 220 17.54 24.40 12.76
N GLU A 221 16.72 23.38 12.51
CA GLU A 221 15.92 22.71 13.54
C GLU A 221 16.78 22.05 14.63
N GLN A 222 18.03 21.71 14.29
CA GLN A 222 19.02 21.17 15.22
C GLN A 222 20.00 22.23 15.75
N GLU A 223 19.76 23.53 15.51
CA GLU A 223 20.63 24.62 15.89
C GLU A 223 22.08 24.47 15.35
N LYS A 224 22.21 23.89 14.13
CA LYS A 224 23.50 23.69 13.45
C LYS A 224 23.61 24.58 12.21
N GLU A 225 24.83 25.02 11.91
CA GLU A 225 25.15 25.70 10.67
C GLU A 225 25.30 24.71 9.52
N GLY A 226 25.02 25.13 8.27
CA GLY A 226 25.18 24.31 7.08
C GLY A 226 23.92 23.52 6.73
N TRP A 227 24.11 22.26 6.30
CA TRP A 227 23.08 21.43 5.71
C TRP A 227 23.15 20.02 6.27
N ILE A 228 21.99 19.44 6.64
CA ILE A 228 21.89 18.05 7.12
C ILE A 228 21.01 17.24 6.15
N PHE A 229 21.61 16.23 5.56
CA PHE A 229 20.94 15.25 4.72
C PHE A 229 20.69 13.97 5.53
N THR A 230 19.46 13.44 5.44
CA THR A 230 19.00 12.23 6.12
C THR A 230 18.78 11.09 5.13
N LEU A 231 18.44 9.91 5.64
CA LEU A 231 18.09 8.75 4.80
C LEU A 231 16.62 8.71 4.38
N ASP A 232 15.82 9.70 4.78
CA ASP A 232 14.45 9.82 4.32
C ASP A 232 14.40 9.93 2.80
N PHE A 233 13.50 9.17 2.17
CA PHE A 233 13.48 9.03 0.71
C PHE A 233 13.46 10.37 -0.06
N PRO A 234 12.67 11.40 0.36
CA PRO A 234 12.66 12.71 -0.31
C PRO A 234 13.97 13.48 -0.22
N VAL A 235 14.85 13.12 0.71
CA VAL A 235 16.20 13.70 0.88
C VAL A 235 17.26 12.83 0.20
N PHE A 236 17.17 11.54 0.43
CA PHE A 236 18.11 10.54 -0.08
C PHE A 236 18.08 10.45 -1.62
N SER A 237 16.90 10.35 -2.21
CA SER A 237 16.75 10.15 -3.67
C SER A 237 17.32 11.30 -4.51
N PRO A 238 17.02 12.59 -4.23
CA PRO A 238 17.67 13.69 -4.93
C PRO A 238 19.17 13.75 -4.72
N PHE A 239 19.66 13.42 -3.52
CA PHE A 239 21.10 13.38 -3.26
C PHE A 239 21.81 12.37 -4.16
N MET A 240 21.28 11.15 -4.27
CA MET A 240 21.82 10.09 -5.12
C MET A 240 21.72 10.42 -6.60
N THR A 241 20.71 11.17 -7.00
CA THR A 241 20.45 11.52 -8.42
C THR A 241 21.31 12.68 -8.91
N TYR A 242 21.50 13.69 -8.07
CA TYR A 242 22.04 15.00 -8.53
C TYR A 242 23.41 15.36 -7.98
N SER A 243 23.79 14.86 -6.77
CA SER A 243 25.08 15.26 -6.19
C SER A 243 26.26 14.83 -7.04
N THR A 244 27.13 15.78 -7.40
CA THR A 244 28.37 15.50 -8.13
C THR A 244 29.44 14.87 -7.23
N GLN A 245 29.26 14.91 -5.90
CA GLN A 245 30.21 14.42 -4.90
C GLN A 245 30.11 12.89 -4.76
N ARG A 246 30.88 12.14 -5.56
CA ARG A 246 30.81 10.66 -5.58
C ARG A 246 31.01 10.02 -4.21
N GLU A 247 31.99 10.49 -3.43
CA GLU A 247 32.26 9.94 -2.10
C GLU A 247 31.09 10.19 -1.11
N LEU A 248 30.38 11.32 -1.23
CA LEU A 248 29.20 11.58 -0.43
C LEU A 248 28.02 10.73 -0.88
N ARG A 249 27.84 10.50 -2.19
CA ARG A 249 26.85 9.50 -2.67
C ARG A 249 27.15 8.13 -2.11
N LYS A 250 28.43 7.69 -2.10
CA LYS A 250 28.83 6.43 -1.49
C LYS A 250 28.49 6.36 -0.01
N GLN A 251 28.77 7.41 0.76
CA GLN A 251 28.43 7.47 2.18
C GLN A 251 26.91 7.32 2.40
N MET A 252 26.09 8.08 1.67
CA MET A 252 24.64 8.00 1.74
C MET A 252 24.12 6.61 1.36
N TYR A 253 24.65 6.04 0.24
CA TYR A 253 24.28 4.72 -0.24
C TYR A 253 24.62 3.63 0.78
N MET A 254 25.85 3.64 1.32
CA MET A 254 26.28 2.66 2.30
C MET A 254 25.46 2.79 3.59
N ALA A 255 25.26 4.01 4.09
CA ALA A 255 24.44 4.22 5.28
C ALA A 255 23.03 3.62 5.11
N ARG A 256 22.37 3.88 3.95
CA ARG A 256 21.04 3.35 3.66
C ARG A 256 21.01 1.83 3.55
N ASN A 257 22.03 1.22 2.94
CA ASN A 257 22.03 -0.22 2.66
C ASN A 257 22.72 -1.07 3.75
N THR A 258 23.12 -0.43 4.86
CA THR A 258 23.65 -1.09 6.06
C THR A 258 22.83 -0.79 7.32
N GLU A 259 21.64 -0.19 7.18
CA GLU A 259 20.71 0.00 8.30
C GLU A 259 20.41 -1.33 8.96
N SER A 260 20.38 -1.35 10.28
CA SER A 260 20.00 -2.49 11.13
C SER A 260 20.86 -3.77 10.96
N ILE A 261 22.12 -3.64 10.46
CA ILE A 261 23.13 -4.72 10.50
C ILE A 261 24.30 -4.40 11.43
N HIS A 262 24.33 -3.21 12.04
CA HIS A 262 25.38 -2.81 12.95
C HIS A 262 25.32 -3.59 14.28
N ASP A 263 26.48 -3.75 14.93
CA ASP A 263 26.56 -4.38 16.26
C ASP A 263 26.04 -3.43 17.35
N ASN A 264 24.72 -3.29 17.40
CA ASN A 264 24.00 -2.47 18.36
C ASN A 264 22.59 -3.03 18.61
N ASP A 265 21.81 -2.37 19.47
CA ASP A 265 20.44 -2.80 19.88
C ASP A 265 19.41 -2.68 18.75
N ALA A 266 19.75 -2.04 17.62
CA ALA A 266 18.85 -1.87 16.46
C ALA A 266 19.17 -2.87 15.33
N ASN A 267 19.94 -3.92 15.61
CA ASN A 267 20.24 -4.97 14.65
C ASN A 267 19.04 -5.88 14.42
N ASN A 268 18.67 -6.10 13.16
CA ASN A 268 17.51 -6.91 12.78
C ASN A 268 17.86 -8.30 12.25
N LEU A 269 19.14 -8.70 12.16
CA LEU A 269 19.52 -9.98 11.55
C LEU A 269 18.87 -11.18 12.24
N GLU A 270 18.98 -11.27 13.58
CA GLU A 270 18.38 -12.38 14.33
C GLU A 270 16.84 -12.28 14.39
N ILE A 271 16.29 -11.07 14.41
CA ILE A 271 14.84 -10.84 14.33
C ILE A 271 14.28 -11.38 13.01
N CYS A 272 14.95 -11.11 11.89
CA CYS A 272 14.55 -11.64 10.59
C CYS A 272 14.59 -13.16 10.54
N LYS A 273 15.70 -13.78 11.02
CA LYS A 273 15.79 -15.25 11.11
C LYS A 273 14.64 -15.84 11.92
N ARG A 274 14.35 -15.23 13.08
CA ARG A 274 13.29 -15.73 13.94
C ARG A 274 11.91 -15.55 13.30
N LEU A 275 11.64 -14.43 12.66
CA LEU A 275 10.37 -14.18 11.94
C LEU A 275 10.16 -15.19 10.80
N ILE A 276 11.19 -15.47 10.00
CA ILE A 276 11.13 -16.47 8.93
C ILE A 276 10.75 -17.84 9.51
N ASN A 277 11.43 -18.27 10.60
CA ASN A 277 11.15 -19.55 11.24
C ASN A 277 9.78 -19.61 11.92
N LEU A 278 9.35 -18.52 12.60
CA LEU A 278 8.01 -18.45 13.21
C LEU A 278 6.91 -18.66 12.18
N ARG A 279 7.01 -18.04 11.01
CA ARG A 279 6.05 -18.19 9.92
C ARG A 279 6.05 -19.61 9.37
N ARG A 280 7.22 -20.23 9.22
CA ARG A 280 7.31 -21.65 8.84
C ARG A 280 6.67 -22.56 9.89
N GLU A 281 6.98 -22.36 11.17
CA GLU A 281 6.40 -23.13 12.28
C GLU A 281 4.89 -23.01 12.34
N LEU A 282 4.36 -21.78 12.13
CA LEU A 282 2.93 -21.50 12.05
C LEU A 282 2.27 -22.27 10.90
N ALA A 283 2.84 -22.19 9.71
CA ALA A 283 2.29 -22.89 8.53
C ALA A 283 2.27 -24.40 8.74
N GLN A 284 3.35 -24.96 9.28
CA GLN A 284 3.44 -26.41 9.56
C GLN A 284 2.47 -26.86 10.66
N LEU A 285 2.28 -26.04 11.69
CA LEU A 285 1.25 -26.30 12.73
C LEU A 285 -0.15 -26.36 12.11
N LEU A 286 -0.42 -25.56 11.09
CA LEU A 286 -1.70 -25.51 10.37
C LEU A 286 -1.80 -26.53 9.22
N GLY A 287 -0.81 -27.44 9.09
CA GLY A 287 -0.84 -28.54 8.13
C GLY A 287 -0.30 -28.22 6.74
N PHE A 288 0.43 -27.12 6.57
CA PHE A 288 1.08 -26.73 5.31
C PHE A 288 2.57 -27.06 5.35
N ASP A 289 3.13 -27.46 4.23
CA ASP A 289 4.56 -27.76 4.13
C ASP A 289 5.43 -26.51 4.31
N THR A 290 5.01 -25.39 3.71
CA THR A 290 5.73 -24.11 3.75
C THR A 290 4.78 -22.95 4.06
N TYR A 291 5.36 -21.81 4.45
CA TYR A 291 4.57 -20.59 4.63
C TYR A 291 3.98 -20.08 3.31
N ALA A 292 4.72 -20.25 2.20
CA ALA A 292 4.21 -19.90 0.87
C ALA A 292 2.97 -20.73 0.49
N ASP A 293 2.95 -22.05 0.76
CA ASP A 293 1.76 -22.89 0.54
C ASP A 293 0.55 -22.39 1.33
N TYR A 294 0.79 -22.00 2.60
CA TYR A 294 -0.25 -21.43 3.46
C TYR A 294 -0.80 -20.11 2.88
N VAL A 295 0.07 -19.20 2.44
CA VAL A 295 -0.37 -17.90 1.92
C VAL A 295 -1.06 -18.04 0.57
N LEU A 296 -0.46 -18.79 -0.36
CA LEU A 296 -0.89 -18.84 -1.76
C LEU A 296 -2.21 -19.58 -1.99
N LYS A 297 -2.66 -20.36 -1.02
CA LYS A 297 -3.99 -21.00 -1.10
C LYS A 297 -5.12 -19.98 -1.36
N HIS A 298 -4.98 -18.75 -0.88
CA HIS A 298 -5.94 -17.66 -1.06
C HIS A 298 -5.35 -16.51 -1.88
N ARG A 299 -4.76 -16.86 -3.04
CA ARG A 299 -4.21 -15.91 -4.02
C ARG A 299 -4.60 -16.34 -5.44
N MET A 300 -4.67 -15.40 -6.37
CA MET A 300 -4.88 -15.71 -7.79
C MET A 300 -3.80 -16.63 -8.35
N ALA A 301 -2.55 -16.44 -7.92
CA ALA A 301 -1.42 -17.27 -8.28
C ALA A 301 -1.58 -18.73 -7.83
N SER A 302 -2.32 -18.97 -6.76
CA SER A 302 -2.77 -20.27 -6.22
C SER A 302 -1.68 -21.22 -5.72
N ASN A 303 -0.47 -21.19 -6.24
CA ASN A 303 0.63 -22.07 -5.85
C ASN A 303 2.01 -21.47 -6.15
N ILE A 304 3.04 -22.08 -5.57
CA ILE A 304 4.45 -21.65 -5.67
C ILE A 304 4.94 -21.67 -7.13
N ASP A 305 4.57 -22.69 -7.90
CA ASP A 305 5.04 -22.86 -9.28
C ASP A 305 4.56 -21.71 -10.18
N ASN A 306 3.33 -21.25 -10.02
CA ASN A 306 2.79 -20.12 -10.76
C ASN A 306 3.50 -18.81 -10.44
N VAL A 307 3.89 -18.61 -9.18
CA VAL A 307 4.68 -17.44 -8.76
C VAL A 307 6.06 -17.48 -9.42
N TYR A 308 6.78 -18.58 -9.29
CA TYR A 308 8.09 -18.72 -9.93
C TYR A 308 8.03 -18.68 -11.45
N LYS A 309 6.95 -19.20 -12.05
CA LYS A 309 6.75 -19.07 -13.50
C LYS A 309 6.69 -17.61 -13.90
N LEU A 310 5.87 -16.79 -13.24
CA LEU A 310 5.79 -15.35 -13.51
C LEU A 310 7.17 -14.69 -13.37
N LEU A 311 7.84 -14.91 -12.23
CA LEU A 311 9.14 -14.26 -11.96
C LEU A 311 10.20 -14.67 -12.99
N ASN A 312 10.24 -15.94 -13.38
CA ASN A 312 11.18 -16.44 -14.37
C ASN A 312 10.86 -15.94 -15.79
N ASP A 313 9.58 -15.95 -16.19
CA ASP A 313 9.15 -15.41 -17.48
C ASP A 313 9.55 -13.93 -17.63
N LEU A 314 9.42 -13.13 -16.55
CA LEU A 314 9.84 -11.74 -16.53
C LEU A 314 11.38 -11.61 -16.59
N ILE A 315 12.14 -12.44 -15.89
CA ILE A 315 13.61 -12.44 -15.98
C ILE A 315 14.05 -12.71 -17.41
N ASP A 316 13.53 -13.78 -18.01
CA ASP A 316 13.92 -14.23 -19.34
C ASP A 316 13.59 -13.17 -20.42
N ALA A 317 12.47 -12.45 -20.25
CA ALA A 317 12.07 -11.38 -21.17
C ALA A 317 12.86 -10.09 -20.96
N TYR A 318 13.04 -9.65 -19.73
CA TYR A 318 13.58 -8.31 -19.43
C TYR A 318 15.10 -8.25 -19.30
N LYS A 319 15.77 -9.34 -18.90
CA LYS A 319 17.21 -9.33 -18.58
C LYS A 319 18.09 -8.88 -19.74
N PRO A 320 17.89 -9.31 -21.00
CA PRO A 320 18.72 -8.83 -22.11
C PRO A 320 18.63 -7.31 -22.35
N THR A 321 17.45 -6.72 -22.08
CA THR A 321 17.25 -5.26 -22.19
C THR A 321 17.88 -4.55 -21.00
N ALA A 322 17.70 -5.06 -19.78
CA ALA A 322 18.31 -4.47 -18.59
C ALA A 322 19.84 -4.47 -18.64
N GLU A 323 20.45 -5.54 -19.16
CA GLU A 323 21.90 -5.58 -19.40
C GLU A 323 22.37 -4.50 -20.36
N LYS A 324 21.60 -4.21 -21.43
CA LYS A 324 21.88 -3.11 -22.37
C LYS A 324 21.72 -1.75 -21.69
N GLU A 325 20.68 -1.55 -20.90
CA GLU A 325 20.46 -0.31 -20.14
C GLU A 325 21.64 -0.02 -19.21
N VAL A 326 22.12 -1.01 -18.46
CA VAL A 326 23.30 -0.86 -17.59
C VAL A 326 24.58 -0.63 -18.40
N ALA A 327 24.74 -1.29 -19.55
CA ALA A 327 25.89 -1.07 -20.43
C ALA A 327 25.91 0.36 -20.98
N GLU A 328 24.77 0.96 -21.34
CA GLU A 328 24.67 2.35 -21.80
C GLU A 328 25.06 3.35 -20.69
N ILE A 329 24.59 3.13 -19.45
CA ILE A 329 24.98 3.96 -18.30
C ILE A 329 26.49 3.85 -18.08
N THR A 330 27.05 2.64 -18.13
CA THR A 330 28.48 2.38 -17.94
C THR A 330 29.30 3.06 -19.03
N ALA A 331 28.86 3.01 -20.28
CA ALA A 331 29.55 3.69 -21.41
C ALA A 331 29.52 5.22 -21.24
N LEU A 332 28.38 5.78 -20.78
CA LEU A 332 28.31 7.22 -20.48
C LEU A 332 29.28 7.59 -19.35
N ALA A 333 29.26 6.83 -18.26
CA ALA A 333 30.15 7.08 -17.11
C ALA A 333 31.64 7.07 -17.54
N LYS A 334 32.06 6.06 -18.30
CA LYS A 334 33.43 5.99 -18.84
C LYS A 334 33.76 7.14 -19.77
N ARG A 335 32.84 7.58 -20.62
CA ARG A 335 33.04 8.74 -21.49
C ARG A 335 33.27 10.04 -20.71
N LEU A 336 32.64 10.18 -19.54
CA LEU A 336 32.73 11.38 -18.71
C LEU A 336 33.92 11.36 -17.75
N GLU A 337 34.26 10.17 -17.19
CA GLU A 337 35.23 10.02 -16.11
C GLU A 337 36.54 9.36 -16.54
N GLY A 338 36.57 8.71 -17.71
CA GLY A 338 37.72 7.96 -18.25
C GLY A 338 37.47 6.45 -18.34
N ASP A 339 38.24 5.77 -19.19
CA ASP A 339 38.01 4.34 -19.50
C ASP A 339 38.19 3.40 -18.32
N ASP A 340 38.99 3.80 -17.32
CA ASP A 340 39.23 3.02 -16.09
C ASP A 340 38.11 3.16 -15.05
N PHE A 341 37.07 3.97 -15.32
CA PHE A 341 35.96 4.15 -14.39
C PHE A 341 35.16 2.88 -14.22
N VAL A 342 34.95 2.49 -12.97
CA VAL A 342 34.10 1.36 -12.58
C VAL A 342 32.81 1.89 -12.02
N LEU A 343 31.69 1.51 -12.65
CA LEU A 343 30.35 1.87 -12.20
C LEU A 343 30.00 1.05 -10.95
N GLU A 344 29.69 1.74 -9.86
CA GLU A 344 29.30 1.16 -8.59
C GLU A 344 27.79 1.44 -8.30
N PRO A 345 27.16 0.72 -7.38
CA PRO A 345 25.74 0.89 -7.08
C PRO A 345 25.35 2.34 -6.71
N TRP A 346 26.20 3.08 -6.05
CA TRP A 346 25.98 4.52 -5.73
C TRP A 346 26.10 5.47 -6.93
N ASP A 347 26.50 4.97 -8.08
CA ASP A 347 26.64 5.74 -9.31
C ASP A 347 25.41 5.61 -10.24
N ILE A 348 24.62 4.57 -10.07
CA ILE A 348 23.55 4.19 -11.02
C ILE A 348 22.53 5.32 -11.18
N SER A 349 21.98 5.85 -10.09
CA SER A 349 20.99 6.94 -10.17
C SER A 349 21.56 8.19 -10.81
N PHE A 350 22.80 8.55 -10.48
CA PHE A 350 23.47 9.73 -11.01
C PHE A 350 23.71 9.65 -12.54
N TYR A 351 24.29 8.55 -13.02
CA TYR A 351 24.56 8.40 -14.46
C TYR A 351 23.28 8.04 -15.24
N SER A 352 22.31 7.37 -14.64
CA SER A 352 20.97 7.20 -15.24
C SER A 352 20.33 8.56 -15.52
N HIS A 353 20.36 9.47 -14.56
CA HIS A 353 19.86 10.83 -14.75
C HIS A 353 20.60 11.57 -15.88
N LYS A 354 21.92 11.51 -15.89
CA LYS A 354 22.72 12.11 -16.97
C LYS A 354 22.38 11.52 -18.34
N LEU A 355 22.21 10.21 -18.44
CA LEU A 355 21.81 9.54 -19.68
C LEU A 355 20.39 9.94 -20.12
N GLN A 356 19.47 10.06 -19.17
CA GLN A 356 18.11 10.53 -19.41
C GLN A 356 18.12 11.97 -19.98
N MET A 357 18.92 12.85 -19.39
CA MET A 357 19.12 14.22 -19.91
C MET A 357 19.71 14.23 -21.31
N GLU A 358 20.71 13.39 -21.59
CA GLU A 358 21.32 13.30 -22.92
C GLU A 358 20.35 12.78 -23.99
N LYS A 359 19.56 11.75 -23.65
CA LYS A 359 18.63 11.11 -24.60
C LYS A 359 17.34 11.89 -24.83
N TYR A 360 16.78 12.47 -23.77
CA TYR A 360 15.44 13.03 -23.79
C TYR A 360 15.39 14.51 -23.45
N ASN A 361 16.48 15.06 -22.90
CA ASN A 361 16.52 16.43 -22.37
C ASN A 361 15.30 16.70 -21.44
N LEU A 362 15.02 15.74 -20.57
CA LEU A 362 13.88 15.77 -19.65
C LEU A 362 14.36 15.59 -18.22
N ASP A 363 14.08 16.60 -17.40
CA ASP A 363 14.29 16.59 -15.97
C ASP A 363 12.95 16.76 -15.25
N ALA A 364 12.79 16.11 -14.11
CA ALA A 364 11.56 16.20 -13.31
C ALA A 364 11.26 17.67 -12.90
N GLU A 365 12.29 18.47 -12.64
CA GLU A 365 12.12 19.89 -12.27
C GLU A 365 11.56 20.75 -13.40
N MET A 366 11.76 20.38 -14.67
CA MET A 366 11.17 21.07 -15.83
C MET A 366 9.64 20.95 -15.85
N LEU A 367 9.10 19.88 -15.29
CA LEU A 367 7.65 19.60 -15.31
C LEU A 367 6.90 20.24 -14.13
N ARG A 368 7.57 20.45 -12.99
CA ARG A 368 6.94 20.99 -11.77
C ARG A 368 6.10 22.23 -12.00
N PRO A 369 6.55 23.27 -12.78
CA PRO A 369 5.74 24.47 -12.99
C PRO A 369 4.38 24.22 -13.63
N TYR A 370 4.18 23.07 -14.28
CA TYR A 370 2.95 22.69 -14.95
C TYR A 370 2.07 21.74 -14.11
N LEU A 371 2.59 21.27 -12.97
CA LEU A 371 1.94 20.24 -12.14
C LEU A 371 1.56 20.82 -10.77
N GLN A 372 0.85 21.95 -10.78
CA GLN A 372 0.29 22.53 -9.55
C GLN A 372 -0.78 21.61 -8.95
N LEU A 373 -0.69 21.33 -7.65
CA LEU A 373 -1.54 20.35 -6.96
C LEU A 373 -3.05 20.58 -7.22
N ASP A 374 -3.56 21.81 -7.08
CA ASP A 374 -4.99 22.07 -7.28
C ASP A 374 -5.43 21.72 -8.73
N LYS A 375 -4.58 21.96 -9.72
CA LYS A 375 -4.84 21.58 -11.12
C LYS A 375 -4.76 20.07 -11.34
N VAL A 376 -3.84 19.40 -10.66
CA VAL A 376 -3.74 17.94 -10.68
C VAL A 376 -4.99 17.31 -10.06
N ILE A 377 -5.50 17.84 -8.95
CA ILE A 377 -6.78 17.40 -8.36
C ILE A 377 -7.91 17.54 -9.36
N ASP A 378 -8.05 18.71 -9.99
CA ASP A 378 -9.07 18.95 -11.04
C ASP A 378 -8.93 17.93 -12.19
N GLY A 379 -7.69 17.62 -12.60
CA GLY A 379 -7.40 16.64 -13.64
C GLY A 379 -7.81 15.22 -13.27
N VAL A 380 -7.46 14.77 -12.07
CA VAL A 380 -7.80 13.43 -11.56
C VAL A 380 -9.31 13.27 -11.39
N PHE A 381 -9.99 14.26 -10.81
CA PHE A 381 -11.45 14.25 -10.69
C PHE A 381 -12.12 14.32 -12.08
N GLY A 382 -11.58 15.13 -12.98
CA GLY A 382 -12.04 15.21 -14.36
C GLY A 382 -11.88 13.89 -15.12
N LEU A 383 -10.80 13.14 -14.87
CA LEU A 383 -10.60 11.79 -15.42
C LEU A 383 -11.70 10.84 -14.96
N ALA A 384 -11.99 10.81 -13.65
CA ALA A 384 -13.06 9.98 -13.11
C ALA A 384 -14.44 10.39 -13.69
N GLY A 385 -14.66 11.69 -13.88
CA GLY A 385 -15.86 12.21 -14.54
C GLY A 385 -15.99 11.72 -15.99
N LYS A 386 -14.88 11.74 -16.75
CA LYS A 386 -14.88 11.25 -18.14
C LYS A 386 -15.12 9.74 -18.24
N LEU A 387 -14.50 8.96 -17.35
CA LEU A 387 -14.59 7.50 -17.36
C LEU A 387 -15.95 7.01 -16.82
N TYR A 388 -16.41 7.57 -15.71
CA TYR A 388 -17.51 7.01 -14.91
C TYR A 388 -18.70 7.97 -14.72
N GLY A 389 -18.56 9.24 -15.10
CA GLY A 389 -19.61 10.24 -14.92
C GLY A 389 -19.76 10.76 -13.49
N ILE A 390 -18.84 10.42 -12.58
CA ILE A 390 -18.90 10.86 -11.18
C ILE A 390 -18.41 12.30 -11.02
N THR A 391 -18.90 12.97 -9.98
CA THR A 391 -18.55 14.35 -9.66
C THR A 391 -18.14 14.49 -8.20
N PHE A 392 -17.23 15.44 -7.92
CA PHE A 392 -16.71 15.74 -6.61
C PHE A 392 -17.06 17.16 -6.21
N LYS A 393 -17.56 17.33 -4.98
CA LYS A 393 -17.92 18.64 -4.43
C LYS A 393 -17.29 18.78 -3.05
N GLU A 394 -16.37 19.74 -2.90
CA GLU A 394 -15.81 20.05 -1.58
C GLU A 394 -16.93 20.48 -0.62
N ASN A 395 -16.97 19.84 0.56
CA ASN A 395 -17.89 20.18 1.62
C ASN A 395 -17.14 20.49 2.92
N LYS A 396 -17.04 21.77 3.27
CA LYS A 396 -16.33 22.27 4.44
C LYS A 396 -17.07 22.03 5.77
N ASP A 397 -18.31 21.58 5.72
CA ASP A 397 -19.09 21.23 6.91
C ASP A 397 -18.77 19.79 7.38
N ILE A 398 -18.08 19.00 6.58
CA ILE A 398 -17.56 17.68 6.97
C ILE A 398 -16.32 17.90 7.84
N PRO A 399 -16.31 17.39 9.10
CA PRO A 399 -15.13 17.49 9.97
C PRO A 399 -13.92 16.79 9.38
N VAL A 400 -12.75 17.41 9.55
CA VAL A 400 -11.46 16.86 9.12
C VAL A 400 -10.50 16.78 10.32
N TYR A 401 -9.55 15.85 10.29
CA TYR A 401 -8.61 15.63 11.39
C TYR A 401 -7.41 16.57 11.39
N HIS A 402 -7.15 17.26 10.26
CA HIS A 402 -6.08 18.26 10.14
C HIS A 402 -6.50 19.36 9.16
N PRO A 403 -6.08 20.63 9.35
CA PRO A 403 -6.45 21.75 8.48
C PRO A 403 -6.07 21.60 7.01
N ASP A 404 -5.03 20.80 6.70
CA ASP A 404 -4.59 20.53 5.32
C ASP A 404 -5.47 19.49 4.60
N VAL A 405 -6.33 18.78 5.33
CA VAL A 405 -7.21 17.74 4.76
C VAL A 405 -8.43 18.39 4.14
N LYS A 406 -8.76 17.96 2.93
CA LYS A 406 -10.01 18.36 2.24
C LYS A 406 -10.98 17.20 2.20
N ALA A 407 -12.26 17.47 2.37
CA ALA A 407 -13.34 16.49 2.28
C ALA A 407 -14.28 16.82 1.11
N TYR A 408 -14.63 15.81 0.33
CA TYR A 408 -15.48 15.93 -0.84
C TYR A 408 -16.67 14.97 -0.74
N GLU A 409 -17.85 15.46 -1.09
CA GLU A 409 -18.99 14.62 -1.44
C GLU A 409 -18.83 14.12 -2.86
N VAL A 410 -19.02 12.82 -3.07
CA VAL A 410 -18.93 12.19 -4.38
C VAL A 410 -20.31 11.74 -4.82
N TYR A 411 -20.70 12.12 -6.03
CA TYR A 411 -22.00 11.80 -6.63
C TYR A 411 -21.82 10.97 -7.90
N ASP A 412 -22.69 9.99 -8.09
CA ASP A 412 -22.72 9.17 -9.29
C ASP A 412 -23.32 9.95 -10.48
N LYS A 413 -23.24 9.39 -11.67
CA LYS A 413 -23.73 9.98 -12.93
C LYS A 413 -25.23 10.32 -12.93
N ASP A 414 -26.01 9.65 -12.10
CA ASP A 414 -27.44 9.92 -11.91
C ASP A 414 -27.73 10.99 -10.83
N GLY A 415 -26.69 11.54 -10.20
CA GLY A 415 -26.77 12.51 -9.13
C GLY A 415 -26.96 11.90 -7.73
N SER A 416 -27.02 10.58 -7.60
CA SER A 416 -27.11 9.92 -6.30
C SER A 416 -25.79 10.03 -5.52
N TYR A 417 -25.89 10.13 -4.18
CA TYR A 417 -24.73 10.14 -3.30
C TYR A 417 -23.98 8.80 -3.35
N LEU A 418 -22.66 8.86 -3.58
CA LEU A 418 -21.81 7.70 -3.77
C LEU A 418 -20.86 7.46 -2.59
N ALA A 419 -20.18 8.51 -2.12
CA ALA A 419 -19.15 8.39 -1.08
C ALA A 419 -18.77 9.75 -0.49
N VAL A 420 -18.05 9.73 0.64
CA VAL A 420 -17.18 10.85 1.06
C VAL A 420 -15.74 10.47 0.73
N PHE A 421 -15.00 11.43 0.17
CA PHE A 421 -13.60 11.29 -0.18
C PHE A 421 -12.77 12.35 0.54
N TYR A 422 -11.83 11.90 1.38
CA TYR A 422 -10.86 12.76 2.06
C TYR A 422 -9.53 12.73 1.32
N ALA A 423 -8.87 13.88 1.22
CA ALA A 423 -7.57 14.02 0.59
C ALA A 423 -6.59 14.75 1.52
N ASP A 424 -5.51 14.06 1.87
CA ASP A 424 -4.46 14.51 2.79
C ASP A 424 -3.10 14.44 2.09
N PHE A 425 -2.62 15.59 1.58
CA PHE A 425 -1.51 15.61 0.63
C PHE A 425 -0.12 15.84 1.23
N PHE A 426 0.00 16.44 2.43
CA PHE A 426 1.27 16.99 2.88
C PHE A 426 1.86 16.24 4.07
N PRO A 427 3.22 16.12 4.13
CA PRO A 427 3.91 15.54 5.26
C PRO A 427 3.80 16.43 6.52
N ARG A 428 3.81 15.80 7.71
CA ARG A 428 3.87 16.44 9.02
C ARG A 428 4.41 15.47 10.07
N LYS A 429 4.71 15.97 11.27
CA LYS A 429 5.41 15.20 12.32
C LYS A 429 4.69 13.92 12.73
N GLY A 430 3.37 13.97 12.87
CA GLY A 430 2.53 12.83 13.29
C GLY A 430 2.06 11.92 12.14
N LYS A 431 2.63 12.05 10.94
CA LYS A 431 2.19 11.35 9.74
C LYS A 431 3.25 10.39 9.24
N GLN A 432 2.86 9.16 8.98
CA GLN A 432 3.72 8.14 8.38
C GLN A 432 4.14 8.55 6.96
N GLY A 433 5.35 8.15 6.56
CA GLY A 433 5.84 8.36 5.18
C GLY A 433 5.18 7.43 4.17
N GLY A 434 5.30 7.77 2.89
CA GLY A 434 4.69 7.03 1.79
C GLY A 434 3.33 7.57 1.38
N ALA A 435 2.53 6.74 0.75
CA ALA A 435 1.15 7.03 0.35
C ALA A 435 0.28 5.79 0.56
N TRP A 436 -0.98 5.98 0.87
CA TRP A 436 -1.94 4.90 1.07
C TRP A 436 -3.39 5.38 0.99
N MET A 437 -4.29 4.43 0.74
CA MET A 437 -5.72 4.61 0.86
C MET A 437 -6.24 3.87 2.09
N THR A 438 -7.18 4.48 2.82
CA THR A 438 -7.92 3.86 3.92
C THR A 438 -9.41 4.18 3.84
N GLU A 439 -10.20 3.46 4.63
CA GLU A 439 -11.63 3.74 4.80
C GLU A 439 -11.94 3.98 6.28
N PHE A 440 -12.57 5.12 6.60
CA PHE A 440 -13.17 5.33 7.92
C PHE A 440 -14.45 4.51 8.08
N GLN A 441 -15.11 4.22 6.97
CA GLN A 441 -16.29 3.39 6.86
C GLN A 441 -16.30 2.68 5.52
N GLY A 442 -16.52 1.36 5.50
CA GLY A 442 -16.72 0.59 4.29
C GLY A 442 -18.15 0.72 3.73
N GLN A 443 -18.45 -0.01 2.67
CA GLN A 443 -19.79 -0.07 2.08
C GLN A 443 -20.47 -1.41 2.42
N TRP A 444 -21.75 -1.39 2.77
CA TRP A 444 -22.59 -2.60 2.90
C TRP A 444 -24.07 -2.27 2.69
N ILE A 445 -24.90 -3.31 2.61
CA ILE A 445 -26.37 -3.16 2.62
C ILE A 445 -26.89 -3.62 3.98
N ASP A 446 -27.50 -2.70 4.73
CA ASP A 446 -28.02 -3.00 6.05
C ASP A 446 -29.27 -3.90 6.03
N HIS A 447 -29.74 -4.33 7.21
CA HIS A 447 -30.92 -5.17 7.36
C HIS A 447 -32.24 -4.52 6.87
N LYS A 448 -32.26 -3.19 6.67
CA LYS A 448 -33.40 -2.44 6.10
C LYS A 448 -33.29 -2.32 4.58
N GLY A 449 -32.23 -2.86 3.97
CA GLY A 449 -31.96 -2.74 2.54
C GLY A 449 -31.36 -1.39 2.14
N GLN A 450 -30.89 -0.59 3.11
CA GLN A 450 -30.22 0.67 2.84
C GLN A 450 -28.75 0.40 2.47
N ASN A 451 -28.32 0.96 1.37
CA ASN A 451 -26.91 0.89 0.95
C ASN A 451 -26.11 1.96 1.70
N ILE A 452 -25.35 1.53 2.70
CA ILE A 452 -24.46 2.38 3.48
C ILE A 452 -23.21 2.67 2.63
N ARG A 453 -22.93 3.97 2.41
CA ARG A 453 -21.88 4.37 1.49
C ARG A 453 -20.55 4.62 2.20
N PRO A 454 -19.41 4.36 1.52
CA PRO A 454 -18.09 4.40 2.13
C PRO A 454 -17.59 5.84 2.36
N HIS A 455 -16.71 5.97 3.35
CA HIS A 455 -15.90 7.17 3.60
C HIS A 455 -14.43 6.82 3.39
N VAL A 456 -13.89 7.24 2.25
CA VAL A 456 -12.55 6.88 1.76
C VAL A 456 -11.59 8.01 2.02
N SER A 457 -10.36 7.70 2.38
CA SER A 457 -9.29 8.67 2.58
C SER A 457 -8.02 8.29 1.83
N VAL A 458 -7.44 9.22 1.09
CA VAL A 458 -6.07 9.09 0.56
C VAL A 458 -5.13 9.96 1.38
N VAL A 459 -3.99 9.38 1.73
CA VAL A 459 -2.96 10.03 2.54
C VAL A 459 -1.63 9.96 1.78
N MET A 460 -1.03 11.11 1.56
CA MET A 460 0.19 11.26 0.76
C MET A 460 1.19 12.18 1.45
N ASN A 461 2.41 12.25 0.95
CA ASN A 461 3.48 13.09 1.46
C ASN A 461 4.12 13.86 0.32
N PHE A 462 3.34 14.73 -0.33
CA PHE A 462 3.78 15.50 -1.49
C PHE A 462 4.55 16.77 -1.09
N THR A 463 5.24 17.33 -2.07
CA THR A 463 5.97 18.59 -1.95
C THR A 463 5.03 19.70 -1.45
N LYS A 464 5.38 20.29 -0.30
CA LYS A 464 4.60 21.38 0.32
C LYS A 464 4.68 22.67 -0.50
N PRO A 465 3.65 23.53 -0.40
CA PRO A 465 3.77 24.90 -0.86
C PRO A 465 4.79 25.66 0.02
N THR A 466 5.35 26.72 -0.53
CA THR A 466 6.18 27.70 0.20
C THR A 466 5.43 29.04 0.27
N ALA A 467 6.00 30.01 0.99
CA ALA A 467 5.44 31.35 1.04
C ALA A 467 5.35 32.01 -0.35
N GLU A 468 6.20 31.59 -1.29
CA GLU A 468 6.36 32.21 -2.63
C GLU A 468 5.76 31.36 -3.76
N LYS A 469 5.61 30.04 -3.54
CA LYS A 469 5.17 29.10 -4.59
C LYS A 469 4.08 28.17 -4.07
N PRO A 470 3.04 27.88 -4.89
CA PRO A 470 2.07 26.85 -4.56
C PRO A 470 2.74 25.46 -4.52
N ALA A 471 1.99 24.43 -4.08
CA ALA A 471 2.46 23.06 -4.19
C ALA A 471 2.61 22.66 -5.66
N LEU A 472 3.85 22.43 -6.07
CA LEU A 472 4.24 22.01 -7.43
C LEU A 472 4.77 20.58 -7.36
N LEU A 473 4.09 19.66 -8.03
CA LEU A 473 4.37 18.24 -7.95
C LEU A 473 5.41 17.79 -9.00
N THR A 474 6.04 16.66 -8.72
CA THR A 474 6.72 15.87 -9.77
C THR A 474 5.71 15.01 -10.52
N LEU A 475 6.10 14.50 -11.71
CA LEU A 475 5.28 13.52 -12.42
C LEU A 475 5.08 12.23 -11.61
N GLY A 476 6.09 11.80 -10.85
CA GLY A 476 5.97 10.66 -9.94
C GLY A 476 4.96 10.89 -8.80
N GLU A 477 4.85 12.12 -8.26
CA GLU A 477 3.81 12.45 -7.29
C GLU A 477 2.41 12.42 -7.93
N VAL A 478 2.26 12.83 -9.20
CA VAL A 478 1.01 12.69 -9.95
C VAL A 478 0.64 11.21 -10.14
N GLU A 479 1.63 10.37 -10.50
CA GLU A 479 1.45 8.93 -10.64
C GLU A 479 1.03 8.28 -9.32
N THR A 480 1.66 8.67 -8.20
CA THR A 480 1.27 8.22 -6.85
C THR A 480 -0.18 8.62 -6.52
N PHE A 481 -0.59 9.85 -6.85
CA PHE A 481 -1.99 10.25 -6.64
C PHE A 481 -2.96 9.40 -7.46
N LEU A 482 -2.65 9.14 -8.73
CA LEU A 482 -3.46 8.26 -9.57
C LEU A 482 -3.54 6.84 -8.99
N HIS A 483 -2.44 6.31 -8.45
CA HIS A 483 -2.38 5.03 -7.78
C HIS A 483 -3.37 4.96 -6.61
N GLU A 484 -3.24 5.86 -5.63
CA GLU A 484 -4.11 5.89 -4.45
C GLU A 484 -5.57 6.21 -4.83
N PHE A 485 -5.75 6.99 -5.89
CA PHE A 485 -7.09 7.26 -6.43
C PHE A 485 -7.72 6.02 -7.08
N GLY A 486 -6.92 5.13 -7.66
CA GLY A 486 -7.38 3.82 -8.16
C GLY A 486 -7.94 2.94 -7.04
N HIS A 487 -7.24 2.85 -5.90
CA HIS A 487 -7.78 2.22 -4.69
C HIS A 487 -9.06 2.89 -4.20
N SER A 488 -9.08 4.23 -4.24
CA SER A 488 -10.25 5.00 -3.82
C SER A 488 -11.48 4.72 -4.70
N LEU A 489 -11.31 4.59 -6.01
CA LEU A 489 -12.39 4.19 -6.91
C LEU A 489 -12.90 2.78 -6.58
N HIS A 490 -11.99 1.85 -6.23
CA HIS A 490 -12.37 0.51 -5.80
C HIS A 490 -13.24 0.54 -4.52
N GLY A 491 -12.88 1.38 -3.54
CA GLY A 491 -13.71 1.61 -2.34
C GLY A 491 -15.01 2.32 -2.64
N MET A 492 -14.96 3.45 -3.36
CA MET A 492 -16.14 4.29 -3.62
C MET A 492 -17.21 3.61 -4.50
N PHE A 493 -16.81 2.77 -5.45
CA PHE A 493 -17.74 2.05 -6.32
C PHE A 493 -18.28 0.77 -5.71
N ALA A 494 -17.80 0.35 -4.55
CA ALA A 494 -18.25 -0.86 -3.88
C ALA A 494 -19.78 -0.94 -3.82
N ASN A 495 -20.31 -2.09 -4.17
CA ASN A 495 -21.75 -2.37 -4.16
C ASN A 495 -21.99 -3.84 -3.84
N THR A 496 -21.71 -4.21 -2.60
CA THR A 496 -21.83 -5.55 -2.05
C THR A 496 -22.85 -5.56 -0.91
N ARG A 497 -23.37 -6.73 -0.58
CA ARG A 497 -24.26 -6.90 0.56
C ARG A 497 -23.46 -6.89 1.87
N PHE A 498 -22.28 -7.54 1.88
CA PHE A 498 -21.46 -7.74 3.08
C PHE A 498 -20.24 -6.84 3.07
N GLU A 499 -20.00 -6.14 4.20
CA GLU A 499 -18.87 -5.22 4.34
C GLU A 499 -17.52 -5.93 4.20
N SER A 500 -17.41 -7.14 4.74
CA SER A 500 -16.17 -7.95 4.69
C SER A 500 -15.73 -8.35 3.28
N LEU A 501 -16.63 -8.23 2.28
CA LEU A 501 -16.35 -8.47 0.87
C LEU A 501 -16.33 -7.19 0.03
N SER A 502 -16.44 -6.02 0.68
CA SER A 502 -16.61 -4.74 0.00
C SER A 502 -15.28 -4.09 -0.40
N GLY A 503 -15.30 -3.31 -1.47
CA GLY A 503 -14.20 -2.44 -1.87
C GLY A 503 -12.88 -3.17 -2.06
N THR A 504 -11.87 -2.74 -1.32
CA THR A 504 -10.51 -3.31 -1.37
C THR A 504 -10.34 -4.61 -0.59
N ASN A 505 -11.41 -5.17 0.00
CA ASN A 505 -11.41 -6.48 0.65
C ASN A 505 -11.42 -7.60 -0.39
N VAL A 506 -10.34 -7.72 -1.13
CA VAL A 506 -10.10 -8.69 -2.21
C VAL A 506 -8.85 -9.51 -1.91
N TRP A 507 -8.59 -10.53 -2.71
CA TRP A 507 -7.34 -11.28 -2.59
C TRP A 507 -6.14 -10.37 -2.84
N TRP A 508 -5.09 -10.55 -2.05
CA TRP A 508 -3.95 -9.66 -1.94
C TRP A 508 -3.22 -9.39 -3.27
N ASP A 509 -3.09 -10.40 -4.13
CA ASP A 509 -2.46 -10.26 -5.44
C ASP A 509 -3.40 -9.70 -6.54
N PHE A 510 -4.61 -9.27 -6.15
CA PHE A 510 -5.56 -8.57 -6.99
C PHE A 510 -5.77 -7.10 -6.59
N VAL A 511 -5.44 -6.75 -5.35
CA VAL A 511 -5.76 -5.42 -4.77
C VAL A 511 -5.10 -4.27 -5.54
N GLU A 512 -3.93 -4.49 -6.12
CA GLU A 512 -3.18 -3.46 -6.86
C GLU A 512 -3.64 -3.29 -8.32
N LEU A 513 -4.57 -4.09 -8.83
CA LEU A 513 -5.06 -3.91 -10.19
C LEU A 513 -5.68 -2.53 -10.42
N PRO A 514 -6.62 -2.03 -9.59
CA PRO A 514 -7.23 -0.72 -9.82
C PRO A 514 -6.25 0.45 -9.66
N SER A 515 -5.30 0.35 -8.73
CA SER A 515 -4.30 1.39 -8.46
C SER A 515 -3.30 1.50 -9.60
N GLN A 516 -2.65 0.40 -9.98
CA GLN A 516 -1.68 0.36 -11.08
C GLN A 516 -2.34 0.65 -12.43
N PHE A 517 -3.61 0.27 -12.62
CA PHE A 517 -4.38 0.64 -13.80
C PHE A 517 -4.45 2.16 -13.99
N MET A 518 -4.71 2.92 -12.93
CA MET A 518 -4.81 4.38 -13.00
C MET A 518 -3.47 5.06 -13.28
N GLU A 519 -2.35 4.50 -12.85
CA GLU A 519 -1.00 5.03 -13.13
C GLU A 519 -0.75 5.21 -14.64
N ASN A 520 -1.33 4.35 -15.48
CA ASN A 520 -1.15 4.44 -16.94
C ASN A 520 -1.52 5.81 -17.52
N TYR A 521 -2.46 6.53 -16.89
CA TYR A 521 -2.88 7.84 -17.35
C TYR A 521 -1.81 8.94 -17.15
N ALA A 522 -0.87 8.77 -16.21
CA ALA A 522 0.14 9.77 -15.89
C ALA A 522 0.97 10.24 -17.09
N VAL A 523 1.13 9.38 -18.10
CA VAL A 523 1.91 9.66 -19.32
C VAL A 523 1.04 9.77 -20.58
N GLU A 524 -0.29 9.74 -20.44
CA GLU A 524 -1.19 9.88 -21.59
C GLU A 524 -1.38 11.36 -21.96
N LYS A 525 -1.03 11.70 -23.19
CA LYS A 525 -1.06 13.08 -23.72
C LYS A 525 -2.42 13.75 -23.52
N ASP A 526 -3.51 13.02 -23.82
CA ASP A 526 -4.86 13.58 -23.74
C ASP A 526 -5.31 13.82 -22.30
N PHE A 527 -4.76 13.09 -21.33
CA PHE A 527 -4.97 13.34 -19.91
C PHE A 527 -4.15 14.54 -19.43
N LEU A 528 -2.84 14.58 -19.71
CA LEU A 528 -1.95 15.67 -19.32
C LEU A 528 -2.46 17.03 -19.81
N ARG A 529 -2.99 17.10 -21.03
CA ARG A 529 -3.57 18.32 -21.60
C ARG A 529 -4.77 18.86 -20.86
N THR A 530 -5.42 18.08 -20.01
CA THR A 530 -6.61 18.52 -19.27
C THR A 530 -6.26 19.40 -18.07
N PHE A 531 -5.07 19.30 -17.49
CA PHE A 531 -4.72 19.99 -16.24
C PHE A 531 -3.30 20.56 -16.18
N ALA A 532 -2.39 20.12 -17.04
CA ALA A 532 -0.99 20.53 -16.96
C ALA A 532 -0.79 21.93 -17.60
N PHE A 533 -0.95 22.97 -16.77
CA PHE A 533 -0.78 24.37 -17.14
C PHE A 533 0.23 25.04 -16.22
N HIS A 534 1.09 25.89 -16.80
CA HIS A 534 2.08 26.62 -16.03
C HIS A 534 1.45 27.51 -14.96
N TYR A 535 1.86 27.38 -13.70
CA TYR A 535 1.19 27.98 -12.54
C TYR A 535 1.19 29.51 -12.55
N GLN A 536 2.15 30.16 -13.24
CA GLN A 536 2.25 31.62 -13.35
C GLN A 536 1.66 32.16 -14.66
N THR A 537 1.96 31.51 -15.79
CA THR A 537 1.57 32.04 -17.12
C THR A 537 0.23 31.48 -17.60
N GLY A 538 -0.21 30.34 -17.08
CA GLY A 538 -1.39 29.62 -17.55
C GLY A 538 -1.20 28.93 -18.91
N GLU A 539 0.01 28.93 -19.47
CA GLU A 539 0.30 28.22 -20.69
C GLU A 539 0.28 26.71 -20.50
N PRO A 540 -0.24 25.94 -21.47
CA PRO A 540 -0.27 24.49 -21.38
C PRO A 540 1.15 23.91 -21.40
N LEU A 541 1.30 22.72 -20.81
CA LEU A 541 2.54 21.94 -20.95
C LEU A 541 2.85 21.77 -22.45
N PRO A 542 4.05 22.20 -22.90
CA PRO A 542 4.42 22.12 -24.31
C PRO A 542 4.37 20.70 -24.88
N ASP A 543 3.87 20.56 -26.09
CA ASP A 543 3.74 19.26 -26.76
C ASP A 543 5.08 18.52 -26.88
N ASP A 544 6.19 19.24 -27.08
CA ASP A 544 7.51 18.62 -27.12
C ASP A 544 7.94 18.03 -25.77
N LEU A 545 7.54 18.64 -24.63
CA LEU A 545 7.77 18.05 -23.31
C LEU A 545 6.90 16.81 -23.09
N ILE A 546 5.64 16.83 -23.53
CA ILE A 546 4.77 15.66 -23.49
C ILE A 546 5.37 14.51 -24.31
N GLU A 547 5.87 14.79 -25.51
CA GLU A 547 6.54 13.79 -26.35
C GLU A 547 7.79 13.20 -25.67
N ARG A 548 8.56 14.04 -24.96
CA ARG A 548 9.72 13.57 -24.17
C ARG A 548 9.29 12.68 -23.00
N ILE A 549 8.22 13.03 -22.30
CA ILE A 549 7.62 12.16 -21.25
C ILE A 549 7.28 10.79 -21.84
N VAL A 550 6.52 10.77 -22.94
CA VAL A 550 6.12 9.52 -23.58
C VAL A 550 7.31 8.69 -24.06
N LYS A 551 8.30 9.32 -24.69
CA LYS A 551 9.53 8.65 -25.16
C LYS A 551 10.41 8.13 -24.01
N SER A 552 10.41 8.81 -22.88
CA SER A 552 11.20 8.41 -21.69
C SER A 552 10.48 7.39 -20.80
N ARG A 553 9.22 7.05 -21.09
CA ARG A 553 8.41 6.15 -20.28
C ARG A 553 9.11 4.82 -19.97
N ASN A 554 9.77 4.26 -20.96
CA ASN A 554 10.45 2.97 -20.84
C ASN A 554 11.95 3.09 -20.52
N PHE A 555 12.42 4.30 -20.15
CA PHE A 555 13.81 4.51 -19.76
C PHE A 555 14.10 3.75 -18.45
N MET A 556 15.08 2.85 -18.48
CA MET A 556 15.44 1.97 -17.37
C MET A 556 14.29 1.07 -16.85
N ALA A 557 13.25 0.86 -17.67
CA ALA A 557 12.10 0.05 -17.27
C ALA A 557 12.47 -1.42 -17.08
N ALA A 558 13.39 -1.95 -17.87
CA ALA A 558 13.83 -3.34 -17.73
C ALA A 558 14.67 -3.53 -16.46
N TYR A 559 15.57 -2.62 -16.16
CA TYR A 559 16.32 -2.61 -14.91
C TYR A 559 15.39 -2.52 -13.70
N GLY A 560 14.43 -1.60 -13.73
CA GLY A 560 13.42 -1.44 -12.69
C GLY A 560 12.56 -2.69 -12.49
N CYS A 561 12.12 -3.34 -13.57
CA CYS A 561 11.38 -4.59 -13.52
C CYS A 561 12.18 -5.69 -12.81
N LEU A 562 13.45 -5.90 -13.20
CA LEU A 562 14.29 -6.91 -12.57
C LEU A 562 14.57 -6.61 -11.09
N ARG A 563 14.63 -5.34 -10.70
CA ARG A 563 14.74 -4.96 -9.29
C ARG A 563 13.54 -5.44 -8.48
N GLN A 564 12.34 -5.25 -8.99
CA GLN A 564 11.11 -5.73 -8.35
C GLN A 564 11.03 -7.27 -8.34
N VAL A 565 11.41 -7.91 -9.43
CA VAL A 565 11.51 -9.38 -9.50
C VAL A 565 12.51 -9.94 -8.51
N SER A 566 13.64 -9.24 -8.28
CA SER A 566 14.64 -9.66 -7.28
C SER A 566 14.06 -9.70 -5.87
N PHE A 567 13.22 -8.74 -5.50
CA PHE A 567 12.50 -8.74 -4.22
C PHE A 567 11.53 -9.91 -4.11
N GLY A 568 10.79 -10.21 -5.18
CA GLY A 568 9.92 -11.39 -5.22
C GLY A 568 10.66 -12.72 -5.09
N LEU A 569 11.84 -12.85 -5.72
CA LEU A 569 12.70 -14.04 -5.57
C LEU A 569 13.21 -14.19 -4.15
N LEU A 570 13.65 -13.11 -3.51
CA LEU A 570 14.12 -13.12 -2.13
C LEU A 570 13.02 -13.53 -1.16
N ASP A 571 11.83 -12.94 -1.29
CA ASP A 571 10.65 -13.27 -0.51
C ASP A 571 10.30 -14.77 -0.63
N MET A 572 10.16 -15.26 -1.84
CA MET A 572 9.85 -16.67 -2.08
C MET A 572 10.95 -17.61 -1.60
N ALA A 573 12.24 -17.20 -1.69
CA ALA A 573 13.35 -18.03 -1.21
C ALA A 573 13.29 -18.26 0.31
N TYR A 574 12.85 -17.30 1.08
CA TYR A 574 12.62 -17.46 2.51
C TYR A 574 11.45 -18.38 2.82
N TYR A 575 10.31 -18.17 2.16
CA TYR A 575 9.04 -18.74 2.59
C TYR A 575 8.63 -20.03 1.89
N THR A 576 9.43 -20.52 0.93
CA THR A 576 9.30 -21.87 0.34
C THR A 576 10.17 -22.94 1.04
N LYS A 577 10.89 -22.56 2.09
CA LYS A 577 11.69 -23.52 2.88
C LYS A 577 10.80 -24.37 3.78
N LYS A 578 11.03 -25.69 3.74
CA LYS A 578 10.42 -26.67 4.66
C LYS A 578 11.22 -26.82 5.95
N GLU A 579 12.54 -26.75 5.84
CA GLU A 579 13.49 -26.85 6.97
C GLU A 579 13.64 -25.50 7.67
N ALA A 580 14.14 -25.54 8.89
CA ALA A 580 14.47 -24.34 9.63
C ALA A 580 15.52 -23.50 8.87
N PHE A 581 15.30 -22.19 8.86
CA PHE A 581 16.24 -21.24 8.28
C PHE A 581 17.36 -20.95 9.30
N ASP A 582 18.56 -21.40 9.01
CA ASP A 582 19.73 -21.24 9.86
C ASP A 582 20.93 -20.62 9.12
N ASP A 583 20.73 -20.29 7.85
CA ASP A 583 21.73 -19.64 7.01
C ASP A 583 22.03 -18.21 7.48
N ASP A 584 23.21 -17.69 7.13
CA ASP A 584 23.50 -16.26 7.25
C ASP A 584 22.68 -15.46 6.24
N ILE A 585 21.97 -14.45 6.71
CA ILE A 585 21.02 -13.66 5.91
C ILE A 585 21.70 -13.00 4.71
N ILE A 586 22.85 -12.34 4.90
CA ILE A 586 23.50 -11.56 3.83
C ILE A 586 23.93 -12.45 2.66
N PRO A 587 24.71 -13.54 2.86
CA PRO A 587 25.04 -14.44 1.76
C PRO A 587 23.83 -15.12 1.12
N PHE A 588 22.83 -15.49 1.94
CA PHE A 588 21.61 -16.07 1.44
C PHE A 588 20.84 -15.12 0.51
N GLU A 589 20.66 -13.87 0.92
CA GLU A 589 20.04 -12.82 0.11
C GLU A 589 20.73 -12.68 -1.25
N LYS A 590 22.07 -12.53 -1.24
CA LYS A 590 22.85 -12.37 -2.49
C LYS A 590 22.68 -13.54 -3.45
N LYS A 591 22.54 -14.75 -2.95
CA LYS A 591 22.29 -15.95 -3.76
C LYS A 591 20.83 -16.02 -4.24
N ALA A 592 19.87 -15.70 -3.38
CA ALA A 592 18.45 -15.87 -3.67
C ALA A 592 17.99 -15.05 -4.89
N TRP A 593 18.46 -13.82 -5.02
CA TRP A 593 18.07 -12.93 -6.12
C TRP A 593 19.11 -12.81 -7.26
N ALA A 594 20.22 -13.56 -7.20
CA ALA A 594 21.33 -13.44 -8.17
C ALA A 594 20.88 -13.53 -9.64
N LYS A 595 19.84 -14.34 -9.94
CA LYS A 595 19.32 -14.54 -11.30
C LYS A 595 18.77 -13.25 -11.90
N ALA A 596 18.19 -12.37 -11.08
CA ALA A 596 17.61 -11.09 -11.52
C ALA A 596 18.62 -9.93 -11.50
N MET A 597 19.81 -10.12 -10.96
CA MET A 597 20.80 -9.05 -10.83
C MET A 597 21.54 -8.82 -12.16
N VAL A 598 21.66 -7.54 -12.52
CA VAL A 598 22.41 -7.05 -13.72
C VAL A 598 23.48 -6.03 -13.35
N THR A 599 23.65 -5.77 -12.05
CA THR A 599 24.68 -4.88 -11.48
C THR A 599 25.47 -5.63 -10.41
N PRO A 600 26.71 -5.21 -10.13
CA PRO A 600 27.51 -5.82 -9.05
C PRO A 600 26.79 -5.74 -7.70
N GLN A 601 26.87 -6.80 -6.92
CA GLN A 601 26.35 -6.85 -5.56
C GLN A 601 27.44 -6.50 -4.56
N LEU A 602 27.13 -5.64 -3.60
CA LEU A 602 28.06 -5.32 -2.51
C LEU A 602 27.90 -6.34 -1.38
N PRO A 603 28.99 -6.97 -0.92
CA PRO A 603 28.92 -8.06 0.06
C PRO A 603 28.44 -7.59 1.46
N ASN A 604 28.61 -6.30 1.78
CA ASN A 604 28.35 -5.75 3.10
C ASN A 604 27.01 -5.00 3.19
N THR A 605 26.11 -5.14 2.21
CA THR A 605 24.78 -4.54 2.22
C THR A 605 23.72 -5.61 2.43
N CYS A 606 22.60 -5.23 3.04
CA CYS A 606 21.50 -6.14 3.32
C CYS A 606 20.15 -5.44 3.11
N MET A 607 19.32 -5.98 2.24
CA MET A 607 17.94 -5.52 2.05
C MET A 607 16.98 -6.16 3.06
N THR A 608 17.19 -7.40 3.42
CA THR A 608 16.30 -8.20 4.27
C THR A 608 15.98 -7.50 5.59
N VAL A 609 16.99 -6.93 6.25
CA VAL A 609 16.84 -6.26 7.56
C VAL A 609 16.06 -4.94 7.52
N GLN A 610 15.83 -4.41 6.33
CA GLN A 610 15.03 -3.21 6.08
C GLN A 610 13.82 -3.47 5.17
N PHE A 611 13.59 -4.74 4.82
CA PHE A 611 12.50 -5.14 3.94
C PHE A 611 11.17 -5.24 4.71
N SER A 612 10.66 -4.08 5.10
CA SER A 612 9.43 -3.98 5.91
C SER A 612 8.25 -4.70 5.28
N HIS A 613 8.10 -4.68 3.95
CA HIS A 613 7.00 -5.36 3.24
C HIS A 613 6.86 -6.82 3.68
N ILE A 614 7.93 -7.59 3.64
CA ILE A 614 7.89 -9.03 3.94
C ILE A 614 8.16 -9.36 5.41
N MET A 615 8.74 -8.46 6.18
CA MET A 615 9.02 -8.72 7.60
C MET A 615 7.91 -8.21 8.52
N ALA A 616 7.39 -7.01 8.27
CA ALA A 616 6.41 -6.33 9.11
C ALA A 616 5.10 -5.95 8.39
N GLY A 617 5.09 -5.82 7.07
CA GLY A 617 4.00 -5.24 6.30
C GLY A 617 2.97 -6.22 5.71
N GLY A 618 3.03 -7.51 6.03
CA GLY A 618 2.04 -8.49 5.56
C GLY A 618 2.28 -9.06 4.15
N TYR A 619 3.37 -8.68 3.48
CA TYR A 619 3.72 -9.17 2.14
C TYR A 619 4.59 -10.45 2.14
N ALA A 620 4.76 -11.13 3.26
CA ALA A 620 5.49 -12.39 3.32
C ALA A 620 4.88 -13.45 2.39
N ALA A 621 5.70 -14.03 1.51
CA ALA A 621 5.27 -14.87 0.38
C ALA A 621 4.25 -14.17 -0.55
N GLY A 622 4.32 -12.85 -0.64
CA GLY A 622 3.34 -12.03 -1.34
C GLY A 622 3.90 -10.86 -2.13
N TYR A 623 5.22 -10.61 -2.12
CA TYR A 623 5.80 -9.46 -2.83
C TYR A 623 5.64 -9.56 -4.36
N TYR A 624 5.57 -10.76 -4.90
CA TYR A 624 5.28 -11.00 -6.32
C TYR A 624 3.97 -10.32 -6.78
N SER A 625 3.05 -10.03 -5.86
CA SER A 625 1.73 -9.47 -6.16
C SER A 625 1.79 -8.15 -6.93
N TYR A 626 2.82 -7.33 -6.71
CA TYR A 626 3.03 -6.10 -7.49
C TYR A 626 3.25 -6.39 -8.98
N LYS A 627 4.07 -7.40 -9.31
CA LYS A 627 4.28 -7.81 -10.70
C LYS A 627 3.10 -8.59 -11.26
N TRP A 628 2.43 -9.37 -10.46
CA TRP A 628 1.20 -10.04 -10.83
C TRP A 628 0.12 -9.03 -11.22
N ALA A 629 -0.13 -8.03 -10.39
CA ALA A 629 -1.11 -6.98 -10.66
C ALA A 629 -0.70 -6.09 -11.83
N GLU A 630 0.59 -5.86 -12.06
CA GLU A 630 1.09 -5.10 -13.22
C GLU A 630 0.82 -5.84 -14.54
N VAL A 631 0.87 -7.16 -14.55
CA VAL A 631 0.42 -7.98 -15.69
C VAL A 631 -1.07 -7.78 -15.93
N LEU A 632 -1.89 -7.82 -14.87
CA LEU A 632 -3.33 -7.59 -14.96
C LEU A 632 -3.65 -6.18 -15.47
N ASP A 633 -2.99 -5.16 -14.91
CA ASP A 633 -3.22 -3.76 -15.27
C ASP A 633 -2.86 -3.49 -16.74
N ALA A 634 -1.71 -3.97 -17.18
CA ALA A 634 -1.28 -3.78 -18.57
C ALA A 634 -2.25 -4.45 -19.57
N ASP A 635 -2.70 -5.66 -19.27
CA ASP A 635 -3.68 -6.37 -20.10
C ASP A 635 -5.05 -5.67 -20.06
N ALA A 636 -5.51 -5.21 -18.89
CA ALA A 636 -6.75 -4.45 -18.77
C ALA A 636 -6.67 -3.10 -19.52
N PHE A 637 -5.60 -2.35 -19.35
CA PHE A 637 -5.43 -1.06 -20.02
C PHE A 637 -5.29 -1.19 -21.54
N SER A 638 -4.79 -2.32 -22.04
CA SER A 638 -4.73 -2.61 -23.47
C SER A 638 -6.11 -2.55 -24.14
N VAL A 639 -7.18 -2.89 -23.41
CA VAL A 639 -8.58 -2.78 -23.91
C VAL A 639 -8.95 -1.31 -24.10
N PHE A 640 -8.57 -0.44 -23.14
CA PHE A 640 -8.80 1.00 -23.25
C PHE A 640 -7.95 1.62 -24.36
N LYS A 641 -6.71 1.19 -24.53
CA LYS A 641 -5.87 1.65 -25.68
C LYS A 641 -6.52 1.33 -27.03
N LYS A 642 -7.16 0.17 -27.15
CA LYS A 642 -7.84 -0.26 -28.37
C LYS A 642 -9.15 0.50 -28.61
N ASN A 643 -9.96 0.68 -27.55
CA ASN A 643 -11.31 1.24 -27.67
C ASN A 643 -11.33 2.78 -27.52
N GLY A 644 -10.26 3.36 -26.94
CA GLY A 644 -10.14 4.75 -26.53
C GLY A 644 -9.93 4.86 -25.03
N ILE A 645 -8.91 5.60 -24.58
CA ILE A 645 -8.53 5.69 -23.16
C ILE A 645 -9.62 6.31 -22.27
N PHE A 646 -10.60 6.97 -22.84
CA PHE A 646 -11.77 7.54 -22.16
C PHE A 646 -13.08 6.87 -22.59
N ASP A 647 -13.03 5.68 -23.21
CA ASP A 647 -14.23 4.98 -23.64
C ASP A 647 -15.12 4.60 -22.44
N GLN A 648 -16.29 5.23 -22.38
CA GLN A 648 -17.21 5.06 -21.25
C GLN A 648 -17.83 3.66 -21.18
N GLN A 649 -17.98 2.97 -22.29
CA GLN A 649 -18.52 1.62 -22.29
C GLN A 649 -17.50 0.63 -21.67
N THR A 650 -16.23 0.76 -22.05
CA THR A 650 -15.14 -0.03 -21.46
C THR A 650 -14.97 0.29 -19.97
N ALA A 651 -15.03 1.59 -19.61
CA ALA A 651 -14.95 2.02 -18.21
C ALA A 651 -16.13 1.48 -17.37
N GLN A 652 -17.35 1.52 -17.92
CA GLN A 652 -18.53 0.96 -17.23
C GLN A 652 -18.40 -0.55 -17.03
N SER A 653 -17.89 -1.28 -18.03
CA SER A 653 -17.61 -2.72 -17.90
C SER A 653 -16.55 -3.01 -16.83
N PHE A 654 -15.50 -2.19 -16.73
CA PHE A 654 -14.49 -2.31 -15.69
C PHE A 654 -15.07 -2.02 -14.30
N ARG A 655 -15.89 -0.97 -14.17
CA ARG A 655 -16.63 -0.68 -12.94
C ARG A 655 -17.55 -1.81 -12.51
N ASP A 656 -18.38 -2.33 -13.43
CA ASP A 656 -19.42 -3.31 -13.11
C ASP A 656 -18.86 -4.70 -12.78
N ASN A 657 -17.73 -5.08 -13.39
CA ASN A 657 -17.15 -6.41 -13.23
C ASN A 657 -15.98 -6.46 -12.24
N ILE A 658 -15.31 -5.35 -11.99
CA ILE A 658 -14.13 -5.27 -11.12
C ILE A 658 -14.40 -4.35 -9.92
N LEU A 659 -14.53 -3.02 -10.16
CA LEU A 659 -14.49 -2.02 -9.09
C LEU A 659 -15.68 -2.12 -8.12
N SER A 660 -16.87 -2.52 -8.59
CA SER A 660 -18.05 -2.61 -7.74
C SER A 660 -18.22 -3.95 -7.01
N LYS A 661 -17.40 -4.93 -7.36
CA LYS A 661 -17.60 -6.33 -6.92
C LYS A 661 -16.83 -6.69 -5.66
N GLY A 662 -15.77 -5.95 -5.31
CA GLY A 662 -14.93 -6.34 -4.20
C GLY A 662 -14.52 -7.82 -4.25
N GLY A 663 -14.59 -8.49 -3.11
CA GLY A 663 -14.28 -9.92 -2.96
C GLY A 663 -15.47 -10.86 -3.10
N THR A 664 -16.56 -10.45 -3.78
CA THR A 664 -17.81 -11.26 -3.87
C THR A 664 -17.70 -12.53 -4.69
N GLU A 665 -16.70 -12.62 -5.55
CA GLU A 665 -16.41 -13.79 -6.38
C GLU A 665 -14.89 -13.95 -6.52
N HIS A 666 -14.44 -15.11 -6.98
CA HIS A 666 -13.03 -15.34 -7.27
C HIS A 666 -12.51 -14.29 -8.27
N PRO A 667 -11.38 -13.60 -7.99
CA PRO A 667 -10.93 -12.46 -8.80
C PRO A 667 -10.66 -12.83 -10.27
N MET A 668 -10.22 -14.05 -10.58
CA MET A 668 -10.06 -14.50 -11.97
C MET A 668 -11.41 -14.57 -12.72
N THR A 669 -12.48 -14.92 -12.03
CA THR A 669 -13.84 -14.93 -12.61
C THR A 669 -14.28 -13.52 -12.97
N LEU A 670 -14.09 -12.56 -12.06
CA LEU A 670 -14.39 -11.15 -12.29
C LEU A 670 -13.53 -10.57 -13.43
N TYR A 671 -12.25 -10.87 -13.42
CA TYR A 671 -11.32 -10.41 -14.44
C TYR A 671 -11.69 -10.94 -15.85
N LYS A 672 -11.97 -12.24 -15.97
CA LYS A 672 -12.40 -12.86 -17.25
C LYS A 672 -13.72 -12.31 -17.75
N ARG A 673 -14.63 -11.91 -16.85
CA ARG A 673 -15.91 -11.29 -17.23
C ARG A 673 -15.69 -9.92 -17.87
N PHE A 674 -14.72 -9.14 -17.40
CA PHE A 674 -14.29 -7.88 -18.01
C PHE A 674 -13.48 -8.11 -19.29
N ARG A 675 -12.43 -8.93 -19.19
CA ARG A 675 -11.40 -9.03 -20.23
C ARG A 675 -11.76 -10.02 -21.37
N GLY A 676 -12.58 -11.02 -21.08
CA GLY A 676 -12.95 -12.10 -22.00
C GLY A 676 -11.94 -13.24 -22.07
N GLN A 677 -10.81 -13.14 -21.37
CA GLN A 677 -9.74 -14.15 -21.34
C GLN A 677 -8.93 -14.05 -20.05
N GLU A 678 -8.05 -15.03 -19.81
CA GLU A 678 -7.04 -14.95 -18.76
C GLU A 678 -5.93 -13.94 -19.14
N PRO A 679 -5.30 -13.28 -18.16
CA PRO A 679 -4.21 -12.34 -18.42
C PRO A 679 -2.95 -13.07 -18.90
N THR A 680 -2.18 -12.40 -19.75
CA THR A 680 -0.84 -12.84 -20.18
C THR A 680 0.15 -11.69 -19.99
N ILE A 681 1.46 -12.00 -19.96
CA ILE A 681 2.50 -10.96 -19.85
C ILE A 681 2.64 -10.13 -21.16
N ASP A 682 1.95 -10.50 -22.23
CA ASP A 682 2.17 -9.91 -23.56
C ASP A 682 1.91 -8.40 -23.59
N ALA A 683 0.81 -7.96 -22.98
CA ALA A 683 0.49 -6.53 -22.91
C ALA A 683 1.52 -5.73 -22.10
N LEU A 684 2.07 -6.32 -21.04
CA LEU A 684 3.15 -5.71 -20.26
C LEU A 684 4.44 -5.60 -21.08
N LEU A 685 4.81 -6.65 -21.81
CA LEU A 685 5.97 -6.64 -22.69
C LEU A 685 5.82 -5.61 -23.80
N GLU A 686 4.64 -5.52 -24.41
CA GLU A 686 4.33 -4.53 -25.44
C GLU A 686 4.41 -3.11 -24.87
N ARG A 687 3.82 -2.84 -23.71
CA ARG A 687 3.88 -1.54 -23.02
C ARG A 687 5.32 -1.08 -22.77
N ASN A 688 6.18 -2.01 -22.37
CA ASN A 688 7.58 -1.73 -22.05
C ASN A 688 8.52 -1.92 -23.26
N GLU A 689 7.99 -2.14 -24.48
CA GLU A 689 8.77 -2.34 -25.70
C GLU A 689 9.79 -3.49 -25.59
N ILE A 690 9.47 -4.51 -24.80
CA ILE A 690 10.31 -5.70 -24.63
C ILE A 690 9.98 -6.72 -25.70
N LYS A 691 10.98 -7.11 -26.49
CA LYS A 691 10.82 -8.15 -27.51
C LYS A 691 10.76 -9.52 -26.84
N LYS A 692 9.72 -10.30 -27.15
CA LYS A 692 9.76 -11.73 -26.83
C LYS A 692 10.97 -12.38 -27.51
N ASN A 693 11.77 -13.11 -26.75
CA ASN A 693 12.69 -14.06 -27.35
C ASN A 693 11.83 -15.15 -28.01
N THR A 694 11.50 -14.97 -29.28
CA THR A 694 10.99 -16.09 -30.10
C THR A 694 12.13 -17.07 -30.17
N GLU A 695 12.01 -18.20 -29.51
CA GLU A 695 12.90 -19.33 -29.68
C GLU A 695 13.01 -19.64 -31.17
N SER A 696 14.23 -19.63 -31.67
CA SER A 696 14.61 -20.08 -33.01
C SER A 696 14.53 -21.60 -33.07
#